data_4f206bfb9650eab73b995e1b5f29688f
#
_entry.id   4f206bfb9650eab73b995e1b5f29688f
#
_cell.length_a   1.000
_cell.length_b   1.000
_cell.length_c   1.000
_cell.angle_alpha   90.00
_cell.angle_beta   90.00
_cell.angle_gamma   90.00
#
_symmetry.space_group_name_H-M   'P 1'
#
loop_
_entity.id
_entity.type
_entity.pdbx_description
1 polymer ?
#
loop_
_entity_poly.entity_id
_entity_poly.type
_entity_poly.pdbx_seq_one_letter_code
_entity_poly.pdbx_strand_id
1 'polypeptide(L)'
;MGKIIGIDLGTTNSCVAVLDGDKARVIENAEGDRTTPSIIAYTAEGETLVGQPAKRQAVTNPQNTLFAIKRLIGRRFEDEEVQRDIGIMPFQIVKADNGDAWVEVRGEKRAAPQISAEVLKKMKKTAEDFLGEEVTEAVITVPAYFNDSQRQATKDAGRIAGLEVKRIINEPTAAALAYGMDKKQGDNVIAVYDLGGGTFDISIIEIDEVDGEHTFEVLATNGDTHLGGEDFDNRVINYLVAEFKKDQGIDLKTDPLAMQRVKEAAEKAKIELSSAQQTEVNLPYVTADASGPKHMNVKLTRAKLESLVEDLVAQSIEPLKRALADADLSVGEVNDIILVGGQTRMPLVQKTVAEFFGKEPRKDVNPDEAVAVGAAVQGGVLAGDVKDVLLLDVCPLSLGIETMGQVMTALIEKNTTIPTKKSQTFSTAEDNQSAVTIHVLQGERKRSSDNKSLGQFNLEGIRPAQRGVPQIEVTFDVDADGILHVSAKDKDTGKEQKITIQASSGLSDDEVEKMVRDAEANAEEDKKFEELVSSRNQADAMVHGTRKQVEEAGDALPAEDKEAIEAALSELETAIKGDSKEEIDAKVQALAEKSQKLMEIAQAKAQAGQAGADAGAKGSSKQDDDVVDAEFEEVKDDK
;
A
#
# COMPACT_ATOMS: atom_id res chain seq x y z
N MET A 1 15.27 -5.46 -22.62
CA MET A 1 14.60 -5.92 -21.40
C MET A 1 13.63 -4.83 -21.00
N GLY A 2 12.41 -5.18 -20.63
CA GLY A 2 11.44 -4.20 -20.12
C GLY A 2 11.94 -3.56 -18.82
N LYS A 3 11.41 -2.40 -18.44
CA LYS A 3 11.79 -1.75 -17.18
C LYS A 3 11.18 -2.48 -15.99
N ILE A 4 11.96 -2.71 -14.95
CA ILE A 4 11.50 -3.25 -13.67
C ILE A 4 11.02 -2.07 -12.82
N ILE A 5 9.75 -2.05 -12.43
CA ILE A 5 9.21 -1.00 -11.57
C ILE A 5 9.37 -1.35 -10.10
N GLY A 6 9.52 -0.33 -9.25
CA GLY A 6 9.51 -0.46 -7.79
C GLY A 6 8.15 -0.05 -7.24
N ILE A 7 7.53 -0.92 -6.46
CA ILE A 7 6.22 -0.67 -5.85
C ILE A 7 6.34 -0.76 -4.34
N ASP A 8 5.99 0.33 -3.67
CA ASP A 8 5.63 0.34 -2.26
C ASP A 8 4.14 0.00 -2.14
N LEU A 9 3.84 -1.23 -1.70
CA LEU A 9 2.47 -1.67 -1.44
C LEU A 9 2.10 -1.37 0.01
N GLY A 10 1.80 -0.12 0.31
CA GLY A 10 1.51 0.32 1.68
C GLY A 10 0.11 -0.06 2.19
N THR A 11 -0.07 -0.11 3.52
CA THR A 11 -1.36 -0.40 4.16
C THR A 11 -2.42 0.66 3.82
N THR A 12 -2.02 1.94 3.83
CA THR A 12 -2.92 3.07 3.60
C THR A 12 -2.75 3.67 2.22
N ASN A 13 -1.51 3.85 1.78
CA ASN A 13 -1.18 4.39 0.47
C ASN A 13 -0.10 3.53 -0.19
N SER A 14 -0.17 3.41 -1.50
CA SER A 14 0.84 2.75 -2.33
C SER A 14 1.52 3.77 -3.25
N CYS A 15 2.76 3.48 -3.62
CA CYS A 15 3.57 4.35 -4.46
C CYS A 15 4.32 3.52 -5.51
N VAL A 16 4.48 4.05 -6.71
CA VAL A 16 5.25 3.40 -7.77
C VAL A 16 6.36 4.31 -8.29
N ALA A 17 7.52 3.75 -8.49
CA ALA A 17 8.68 4.44 -9.04
C ALA A 17 9.37 3.60 -10.11
N VAL A 18 10.14 4.26 -10.95
CA VAL A 18 10.95 3.64 -12.00
C VAL A 18 12.35 4.26 -12.00
N LEU A 19 13.35 3.49 -12.39
CA LEU A 19 14.67 4.01 -12.66
C LEU A 19 14.68 4.67 -14.05
N ASP A 20 14.92 5.99 -14.10
CA ASP A 20 15.04 6.78 -15.30
C ASP A 20 16.48 7.30 -15.44
N GLY A 21 17.28 6.60 -16.26
CA GLY A 21 18.72 6.78 -16.30
C GLY A 21 19.38 6.34 -14.99
N ASP A 22 20.05 7.27 -14.32
CA ASP A 22 20.73 7.07 -13.03
C ASP A 22 19.90 7.49 -11.80
N LYS A 23 18.65 7.94 -12.03
CA LYS A 23 17.77 8.44 -10.96
C LYS A 23 16.47 7.68 -10.89
N ALA A 24 16.09 7.29 -9.69
CA ALA A 24 14.75 6.78 -9.45
C ALA A 24 13.75 7.93 -9.40
N ARG A 25 12.62 7.73 -10.07
CA ARG A 25 11.55 8.72 -10.19
C ARG A 25 10.23 8.10 -9.77
N VAL A 26 9.55 8.76 -8.84
CA VAL A 26 8.17 8.45 -8.46
C VAL A 26 7.23 8.91 -9.57
N ILE A 27 6.29 8.05 -9.94
CA ILE A 27 5.32 8.29 -11.01
C ILE A 27 4.01 8.82 -10.41
N GLU A 28 3.50 9.91 -10.97
CA GLU A 28 2.18 10.44 -10.62
C GLU A 28 1.08 9.58 -11.24
N ASN A 29 0.04 9.32 -10.47
CA ASN A 29 -1.12 8.56 -10.94
C ASN A 29 -2.03 9.42 -11.84
N ALA A 30 -3.10 8.82 -12.36
CA ALA A 30 -4.05 9.51 -13.25
C ALA A 30 -4.77 10.69 -12.57
N GLU A 31 -4.79 10.72 -11.25
CA GLU A 31 -5.36 11.79 -10.44
C GLU A 31 -4.35 12.93 -10.15
N GLY A 32 -3.10 12.80 -10.58
CA GLY A 32 -2.01 13.76 -10.37
C GLY A 32 -1.32 13.63 -9.01
N ASP A 33 -1.61 12.57 -8.26
CA ASP A 33 -1.02 12.31 -6.96
C ASP A 33 0.18 11.37 -7.08
N ARG A 34 1.20 11.56 -6.25
CA ARG A 34 2.41 10.72 -6.21
C ARG A 34 2.21 9.43 -5.39
N THR A 35 1.15 9.37 -4.62
CA THR A 35 0.71 8.18 -3.87
C THR A 35 -0.74 7.87 -4.21
N THR A 36 -1.10 6.59 -4.16
CA THR A 36 -2.46 6.11 -4.42
C THR A 36 -3.01 5.47 -3.16
N PRO A 37 -4.18 5.87 -2.66
CA PRO A 37 -4.81 5.17 -1.54
C PRO A 37 -4.96 3.67 -1.81
N SER A 38 -4.55 2.83 -0.88
CA SER A 38 -4.72 1.36 -0.96
C SER A 38 -6.16 0.97 -0.60
N ILE A 39 -7.11 1.55 -1.34
CA ILE A 39 -8.55 1.41 -1.14
C ILE A 39 -9.17 0.87 -2.42
N ILE A 40 -9.99 -0.16 -2.27
CA ILE A 40 -10.69 -0.82 -3.37
C ILE A 40 -12.18 -0.80 -3.09
N ALA A 41 -13.00 -0.46 -4.07
CA ALA A 41 -14.43 -0.49 -3.92
C ALA A 41 -15.09 -1.25 -5.07
N TYR A 42 -16.08 -2.05 -4.72
CA TYR A 42 -16.89 -2.82 -5.67
C TYR A 42 -18.27 -2.18 -5.75
N THR A 43 -18.60 -1.62 -6.92
CA THR A 43 -19.87 -0.92 -7.14
C THR A 43 -21.04 -1.88 -7.35
N ALA A 44 -22.26 -1.36 -7.34
CA ALA A 44 -23.46 -2.14 -7.61
C ALA A 44 -23.52 -2.61 -9.08
N GLU A 45 -22.88 -1.87 -9.95
CA GLU A 45 -22.80 -2.09 -11.40
C GLU A 45 -21.73 -3.12 -11.78
N GLY A 46 -20.93 -3.60 -10.80
CA GLY A 46 -19.89 -4.59 -11.02
C GLY A 46 -18.49 -3.98 -11.27
N GLU A 47 -18.36 -2.65 -11.20
CA GLU A 47 -17.07 -1.99 -11.36
C GLU A 47 -16.18 -2.18 -10.14
N THR A 48 -14.87 -2.30 -10.39
CA THR A 48 -13.83 -2.24 -9.37
C THR A 48 -13.13 -0.89 -9.44
N LEU A 49 -13.27 -0.09 -8.40
CA LEU A 49 -12.59 1.20 -8.27
C LEU A 49 -11.39 1.07 -7.33
N VAL A 50 -10.30 1.74 -7.65
CA VAL A 50 -9.06 1.71 -6.86
C VAL A 50 -8.55 3.12 -6.61
N GLY A 51 -8.04 3.38 -5.42
CA GLY A 51 -7.44 4.66 -5.05
C GLY A 51 -8.47 5.73 -4.68
N GLN A 52 -8.26 6.96 -5.13
CA GLN A 52 -9.13 8.10 -4.82
C GLN A 52 -10.59 7.91 -5.24
N PRO A 53 -10.92 7.33 -6.41
CA PRO A 53 -12.31 7.01 -6.75
C PRO A 53 -12.97 6.09 -5.72
N ALA A 54 -12.28 5.04 -5.26
CA ALA A 54 -12.77 4.15 -4.21
C ALA A 54 -12.94 4.88 -2.87
N LYS A 55 -11.98 5.71 -2.47
CA LYS A 55 -12.03 6.49 -1.23
C LYS A 55 -13.24 7.43 -1.22
N ARG A 56 -13.54 8.08 -2.34
CA ARG A 56 -14.68 9.03 -2.44
C ARG A 56 -16.04 8.38 -2.19
N GLN A 57 -16.22 7.11 -2.56
CA GLN A 57 -17.51 6.43 -2.33
C GLN A 57 -17.58 5.63 -1.02
N ALA A 58 -16.51 5.59 -0.24
CA ALA A 58 -16.47 4.83 1.03
C ALA A 58 -17.63 5.21 1.97
N VAL A 59 -18.04 6.47 1.99
CA VAL A 59 -19.17 6.96 2.79
C VAL A 59 -20.50 6.33 2.36
N THR A 60 -20.72 6.16 1.07
CA THR A 60 -22.01 5.67 0.52
C THR A 60 -22.03 4.15 0.31
N ASN A 61 -20.85 3.51 0.26
CA ASN A 61 -20.69 2.07 0.03
C ASN A 61 -19.68 1.43 1.01
N PRO A 62 -19.81 1.63 2.33
CA PRO A 62 -18.77 1.22 3.30
C PRO A 62 -18.56 -0.30 3.36
N GLN A 63 -19.61 -1.09 3.15
CA GLN A 63 -19.53 -2.55 3.24
C GLN A 63 -18.80 -3.20 2.05
N ASN A 64 -18.69 -2.51 0.92
CA ASN A 64 -18.00 -3.00 -0.27
C ASN A 64 -16.81 -2.11 -0.65
N THR A 65 -16.35 -1.26 0.27
CA THR A 65 -15.14 -0.45 0.14
C THR A 65 -14.11 -0.96 1.13
N LEU A 66 -13.08 -1.57 0.59
CA LEU A 66 -12.05 -2.29 1.34
C LEU A 66 -10.81 -1.42 1.50
N PHE A 67 -10.25 -1.41 2.68
CA PHE A 67 -9.01 -0.72 3.02
C PHE A 67 -8.24 -1.54 4.07
N ALA A 68 -6.97 -1.21 4.30
CA ALA A 68 -6.09 -1.90 5.25
C ALA A 68 -5.96 -3.41 5.01
N ILE A 69 -6.17 -3.87 3.77
CA ILE A 69 -6.16 -5.30 3.39
C ILE A 69 -4.79 -5.93 3.67
N LYS A 70 -3.72 -5.14 3.65
CA LYS A 70 -2.38 -5.60 4.02
C LYS A 70 -2.32 -6.20 5.44
N ARG A 71 -3.21 -5.79 6.35
CA ARG A 71 -3.33 -6.39 7.69
C ARG A 71 -3.86 -7.82 7.68
N LEU A 72 -4.61 -8.21 6.64
CA LEU A 72 -5.20 -9.54 6.49
C LEU A 72 -4.33 -10.49 5.64
N ILE A 73 -3.38 -9.94 4.88
CA ILE A 73 -2.58 -10.73 3.95
C ILE A 73 -1.74 -11.78 4.69
N GLY A 74 -1.83 -13.05 4.29
CA GLY A 74 -1.11 -14.16 4.91
C GLY A 74 -1.52 -14.49 6.36
N ARG A 75 -2.69 -14.03 6.80
CA ARG A 75 -3.21 -14.20 8.16
C ARG A 75 -4.30 -15.27 8.23
N ARG A 76 -4.33 -15.97 9.38
CA ARG A 76 -5.43 -16.87 9.72
C ARG A 76 -6.61 -16.09 10.31
N PHE A 77 -7.82 -16.59 10.07
CA PHE A 77 -9.03 -15.98 10.62
C PHE A 77 -9.01 -15.90 12.16
N GLU A 78 -8.44 -16.91 12.83
CA GLU A 78 -8.32 -16.97 14.30
C GLU A 78 -7.18 -16.12 14.88
N ASP A 79 -6.33 -15.53 14.07
CA ASP A 79 -5.25 -14.66 14.57
C ASP A 79 -5.86 -13.50 15.38
N GLU A 80 -5.30 -13.18 16.54
CA GLU A 80 -5.85 -12.15 17.45
C GLU A 80 -6.02 -10.79 16.76
N GLU A 81 -5.10 -10.46 15.87
CA GLU A 81 -5.12 -9.23 15.09
C GLU A 81 -6.34 -9.18 14.18
N VAL A 82 -6.63 -10.28 13.49
CA VAL A 82 -7.81 -10.40 12.62
C VAL A 82 -9.10 -10.28 13.44
N GLN A 83 -9.14 -10.91 14.63
CA GLN A 83 -10.30 -10.82 15.50
C GLN A 83 -10.54 -9.39 16.02
N ARG A 84 -9.48 -8.60 16.22
CA ARG A 84 -9.62 -7.15 16.53
C ARG A 84 -10.18 -6.37 15.34
N ASP A 85 -9.67 -6.63 14.14
CA ASP A 85 -10.09 -5.95 12.92
C ASP A 85 -11.56 -6.21 12.58
N ILE A 86 -12.09 -7.42 12.83
CA ILE A 86 -13.51 -7.75 12.66
C ILE A 86 -14.42 -6.77 13.44
N GLY A 87 -13.98 -6.31 14.62
CA GLY A 87 -14.75 -5.40 15.46
C GLY A 87 -14.77 -3.93 14.98
N ILE A 88 -13.89 -3.55 14.07
CA ILE A 88 -13.68 -2.15 13.65
C ILE A 88 -13.87 -1.91 12.15
N MET A 89 -13.78 -2.96 11.32
CA MET A 89 -13.96 -2.82 9.87
C MET A 89 -15.43 -2.75 9.49
N PRO A 90 -15.82 -1.87 8.53
CA PRO A 90 -17.20 -1.77 8.06
C PRO A 90 -17.60 -2.90 7.10
N PHE A 91 -16.65 -3.61 6.52
CA PHE A 91 -16.84 -4.77 5.66
C PHE A 91 -16.69 -6.08 6.43
N GLN A 92 -17.18 -7.17 5.86
CA GLN A 92 -17.16 -8.47 6.52
C GLN A 92 -15.84 -9.20 6.27
N ILE A 93 -15.15 -9.55 7.36
CA ILE A 93 -14.02 -10.48 7.33
C ILE A 93 -14.59 -11.87 7.65
N VAL A 94 -14.30 -12.86 6.80
CA VAL A 94 -14.88 -14.20 6.87
C VAL A 94 -13.78 -15.26 6.88
N LYS A 95 -14.09 -16.41 7.47
CA LYS A 95 -13.20 -17.56 7.45
C LYS A 95 -13.30 -18.26 6.10
N ALA A 96 -12.17 -18.48 5.44
CA ALA A 96 -12.05 -19.33 4.28
C ALA A 96 -12.04 -20.82 4.66
N ASP A 97 -12.24 -21.71 3.69
CA ASP A 97 -12.27 -23.16 3.94
C ASP A 97 -10.92 -23.70 4.44
N ASN A 98 -9.82 -23.08 4.03
CA ASN A 98 -8.47 -23.37 4.52
C ASN A 98 -8.13 -22.72 5.86
N GLY A 99 -9.02 -21.91 6.43
CA GLY A 99 -8.85 -21.24 7.72
C GLY A 99 -8.27 -19.83 7.66
N ASP A 100 -8.02 -19.28 6.47
CA ASP A 100 -7.47 -17.94 6.32
C ASP A 100 -8.52 -16.84 6.47
N ALA A 101 -8.04 -15.61 6.70
CA ALA A 101 -8.87 -14.42 6.75
C ALA A 101 -9.15 -13.91 5.34
N TRP A 102 -10.38 -14.10 4.87
CA TRP A 102 -10.88 -13.56 3.61
C TRP A 102 -11.90 -12.45 3.90
N VAL A 103 -12.31 -11.74 2.87
CA VAL A 103 -13.38 -10.74 2.96
C VAL A 103 -14.57 -11.16 2.10
N GLU A 104 -15.78 -10.80 2.53
CA GLU A 104 -16.99 -10.97 1.74
C GLU A 104 -17.41 -9.65 1.12
N VAL A 105 -17.52 -9.63 -0.20
CA VAL A 105 -17.89 -8.47 -1.01
C VAL A 105 -18.96 -8.88 -1.99
N ARG A 106 -20.10 -8.19 -1.99
CA ARG A 106 -21.22 -8.50 -2.89
C ARG A 106 -21.67 -9.97 -2.83
N GLY A 107 -21.50 -10.63 -1.66
CA GLY A 107 -21.83 -12.05 -1.47
C GLY A 107 -20.78 -13.03 -2.00
N GLU A 108 -19.64 -12.54 -2.45
CA GLU A 108 -18.50 -13.34 -2.89
C GLU A 108 -17.37 -13.24 -1.87
N LYS A 109 -16.75 -14.38 -1.56
CA LYS A 109 -15.54 -14.42 -0.73
C LYS A 109 -14.31 -14.18 -1.58
N ARG A 110 -13.45 -13.26 -1.13
CA ARG A 110 -12.22 -12.88 -1.82
C ARG A 110 -11.03 -12.94 -0.86
N ALA A 111 -9.94 -13.52 -1.34
CA ALA A 111 -8.68 -13.58 -0.60
C ALA A 111 -7.97 -12.22 -0.57
N ALA A 112 -7.23 -11.91 0.50
CA ALA A 112 -6.47 -10.68 0.61
C ALA A 112 -5.48 -10.46 -0.55
N PRO A 113 -4.76 -11.48 -1.08
CA PRO A 113 -3.93 -11.31 -2.27
C PRO A 113 -4.69 -10.88 -3.53
N GLN A 114 -5.90 -11.38 -3.75
CA GLN A 114 -6.74 -10.96 -4.88
C GLN A 114 -7.08 -9.47 -4.82
N ILE A 115 -7.40 -8.99 -3.62
CA ILE A 115 -7.77 -7.59 -3.39
C ILE A 115 -6.53 -6.70 -3.51
N SER A 116 -5.40 -7.12 -2.94
CA SER A 116 -4.12 -6.42 -3.08
C SER A 116 -3.65 -6.34 -4.53
N ALA A 117 -3.97 -7.36 -5.34
CA ALA A 117 -3.68 -7.37 -6.77
C ALA A 117 -4.38 -6.23 -7.52
N GLU A 118 -5.57 -5.78 -7.09
CA GLU A 118 -6.24 -4.62 -7.72
C GLU A 118 -5.43 -3.32 -7.53
N VAL A 119 -4.82 -3.14 -6.36
CA VAL A 119 -3.89 -2.01 -6.13
C VAL A 119 -2.66 -2.13 -7.02
N LEU A 120 -2.09 -3.33 -7.11
CA LEU A 120 -0.90 -3.59 -7.96
C LEU A 120 -1.20 -3.39 -9.45
N LYS A 121 -2.40 -3.75 -9.93
CA LYS A 121 -2.86 -3.44 -11.29
C LYS A 121 -2.90 -1.92 -11.54
N LYS A 122 -3.39 -1.14 -10.57
CA LYS A 122 -3.38 0.33 -10.66
C LYS A 122 -1.96 0.87 -10.70
N MET A 123 -1.03 0.33 -9.91
CA MET A 123 0.39 0.72 -9.95
C MET A 123 1.04 0.37 -11.28
N LYS A 124 0.79 -0.84 -11.80
CA LYS A 124 1.23 -1.29 -13.12
C LYS A 124 0.72 -0.34 -14.20
N LYS A 125 -0.58 -0.07 -14.23
CA LYS A 125 -1.22 0.84 -15.19
C LYS A 125 -0.61 2.25 -15.13
N THR A 126 -0.41 2.79 -13.92
CA THR A 126 0.25 4.09 -13.71
C THR A 126 1.65 4.12 -14.34
N ALA A 127 2.42 3.05 -14.17
CA ALA A 127 3.74 2.94 -14.76
C ALA A 127 3.70 2.80 -16.29
N GLU A 128 2.78 1.99 -16.83
CA GLU A 128 2.58 1.81 -18.26
C GLU A 128 2.17 3.11 -18.96
N ASP A 129 1.26 3.88 -18.36
CA ASP A 129 0.81 5.16 -18.88
C ASP A 129 1.96 6.19 -18.93
N PHE A 130 2.84 6.16 -17.94
CA PHE A 130 4.02 7.02 -17.91
C PHE A 130 5.11 6.60 -18.90
N LEU A 131 5.39 5.29 -18.98
CA LEU A 131 6.47 4.74 -19.81
C LEU A 131 6.06 4.61 -21.28
N GLY A 132 4.77 4.53 -21.58
CA GLY A 132 4.24 4.25 -22.92
C GLY A 132 4.54 2.84 -23.43
N GLU A 133 4.87 1.90 -22.53
CA GLU A 133 5.17 0.50 -22.82
C GLU A 133 4.58 -0.42 -21.78
N GLU A 134 4.40 -1.69 -22.11
CA GLU A 134 3.92 -2.72 -21.19
C GLU A 134 4.95 -2.98 -20.08
N VAL A 135 4.46 -3.10 -18.85
CA VAL A 135 5.26 -3.42 -17.66
C VAL A 135 4.92 -4.83 -17.19
N THR A 136 5.90 -5.71 -17.18
CA THR A 136 5.73 -7.12 -16.81
C THR A 136 6.49 -7.52 -15.55
N GLU A 137 7.42 -6.70 -15.07
CA GLU A 137 8.33 -7.03 -13.98
C GLU A 137 8.31 -5.97 -12.88
N ALA A 138 8.35 -6.41 -11.62
CA ALA A 138 8.35 -5.50 -10.47
C ALA A 138 9.21 -6.01 -9.31
N VAL A 139 9.70 -5.06 -8.51
CA VAL A 139 10.13 -5.26 -7.13
C VAL A 139 9.02 -4.72 -6.23
N ILE A 140 8.55 -5.53 -5.28
CA ILE A 140 7.46 -5.15 -4.37
C ILE A 140 7.99 -5.16 -2.94
N THR A 141 7.59 -4.18 -2.14
CA THR A 141 8.05 -4.04 -0.76
C THR A 141 7.08 -4.66 0.25
N VAL A 142 7.65 -5.10 1.36
CA VAL A 142 6.91 -5.62 2.51
C VAL A 142 7.54 -5.08 3.80
N PRO A 143 6.77 -4.95 4.90
CA PRO A 143 7.34 -4.68 6.21
C PRO A 143 8.44 -5.70 6.56
N ALA A 144 9.49 -5.24 7.23
CA ALA A 144 10.62 -6.11 7.58
C ALA A 144 10.18 -7.30 8.45
N TYR A 145 9.20 -7.07 9.31
CA TYR A 145 8.66 -8.06 10.25
C TYR A 145 7.59 -8.99 9.65
N PHE A 146 7.36 -8.95 8.33
CA PHE A 146 6.48 -9.90 7.66
C PHE A 146 7.06 -11.31 7.75
N ASN A 147 6.20 -12.26 8.13
CA ASN A 147 6.54 -13.68 8.10
C ASN A 147 6.51 -14.22 6.66
N ASP A 148 6.97 -15.45 6.50
CA ASP A 148 7.04 -16.14 5.20
C ASP A 148 5.68 -16.17 4.48
N SER A 149 4.58 -16.46 5.21
CA SER A 149 3.22 -16.49 4.66
C SER A 149 2.81 -15.14 4.05
N GLN A 150 3.14 -14.05 4.71
CA GLN A 150 2.80 -12.71 4.26
C GLN A 150 3.64 -12.28 3.04
N ARG A 151 4.91 -12.69 2.98
CA ARG A 151 5.81 -12.46 1.84
C ARG A 151 5.32 -13.19 0.59
N GLN A 152 5.02 -14.49 0.74
CA GLN A 152 4.49 -15.30 -0.37
C GLN A 152 3.14 -14.77 -0.86
N ALA A 153 2.22 -14.46 0.04
CA ALA A 153 0.92 -13.88 -0.31
C ALA A 153 1.05 -12.54 -1.07
N THR A 154 2.07 -11.73 -0.74
CA THR A 154 2.38 -10.50 -1.50
C THR A 154 2.93 -10.83 -2.89
N LYS A 155 3.77 -11.84 -3.01
CA LYS A 155 4.29 -12.33 -4.30
C LYS A 155 3.16 -12.85 -5.19
N ASP A 156 2.22 -13.61 -4.62
CA ASP A 156 1.03 -14.10 -5.31
C ASP A 156 0.12 -12.95 -5.79
N ALA A 157 -0.06 -11.90 -4.97
CA ALA A 157 -0.78 -10.71 -5.39
C ALA A 157 -0.14 -10.04 -6.63
N GLY A 158 1.19 -9.98 -6.68
CA GLY A 158 1.93 -9.51 -7.86
C GLY A 158 1.65 -10.37 -9.10
N ARG A 159 1.70 -11.69 -8.95
CA ARG A 159 1.38 -12.63 -10.06
C ARG A 159 -0.06 -12.46 -10.55
N ILE A 160 -1.03 -12.36 -9.65
CA ILE A 160 -2.45 -12.11 -9.98
C ILE A 160 -2.62 -10.76 -10.71
N ALA A 161 -1.81 -9.76 -10.39
CA ALA A 161 -1.79 -8.47 -11.09
C ALA A 161 -1.11 -8.52 -12.47
N GLY A 162 -0.59 -9.68 -12.89
CA GLY A 162 0.14 -9.83 -14.15
C GLY A 162 1.56 -9.25 -14.09
N LEU A 163 2.20 -9.33 -12.92
CA LEU A 163 3.58 -8.90 -12.69
C LEU A 163 4.45 -10.11 -12.31
N GLU A 164 5.56 -10.29 -12.97
CA GLU A 164 6.64 -11.14 -12.50
C GLU A 164 7.35 -10.41 -11.36
N VAL A 165 7.17 -10.90 -10.12
CA VAL A 165 7.83 -10.32 -8.96
C VAL A 165 9.26 -10.79 -8.91
N LYS A 166 10.19 -9.94 -9.32
CA LYS A 166 11.63 -10.23 -9.41
C LYS A 166 12.25 -10.34 -8.03
N ARG A 167 11.75 -9.56 -7.07
CA ARG A 167 12.18 -9.59 -5.68
C ARG A 167 11.10 -9.01 -4.75
N ILE A 168 10.98 -9.61 -3.58
CA ILE A 168 10.36 -8.99 -2.41
C ILE A 168 11.48 -8.36 -1.58
N ILE A 169 11.36 -7.08 -1.22
CA ILE A 169 12.35 -6.34 -0.43
C ILE A 169 11.68 -5.73 0.80
N ASN A 170 12.40 -5.66 1.90
CA ASN A 170 11.90 -5.01 3.11
C ASN A 170 11.82 -3.49 2.94
N GLU A 171 10.73 -2.88 3.42
CA GLU A 171 10.48 -1.43 3.34
C GLU A 171 11.64 -0.60 3.90
N PRO A 172 12.17 -0.88 5.12
CA PRO A 172 13.30 -0.12 5.64
C PRO A 172 14.59 -0.31 4.82
N THR A 173 14.79 -1.49 4.26
CA THR A 173 15.94 -1.77 3.39
C THR A 173 15.84 -0.99 2.07
N ALA A 174 14.64 -0.92 1.48
CA ALA A 174 14.39 -0.08 0.31
C ALA A 174 14.64 1.41 0.62
N ALA A 175 14.17 1.90 1.77
CA ALA A 175 14.43 3.28 2.19
C ALA A 175 15.92 3.57 2.38
N ALA A 176 16.70 2.62 2.90
CA ALA A 176 18.14 2.73 3.02
C ALA A 176 18.83 2.83 1.65
N LEU A 177 18.38 2.03 0.66
CA LEU A 177 18.87 2.15 -0.72
C LEU A 177 18.61 3.55 -1.29
N ALA A 178 17.40 4.08 -1.12
CA ALA A 178 17.07 5.43 -1.58
C ALA A 178 17.94 6.50 -0.93
N TYR A 179 18.25 6.34 0.35
CA TYR A 179 19.13 7.23 1.10
C TYR A 179 20.61 7.11 0.67
N GLY A 180 21.12 5.87 0.56
CA GLY A 180 22.53 5.60 0.33
C GLY A 180 23.02 5.96 -1.06
N MET A 181 22.16 5.91 -2.09
CA MET A 181 22.52 6.24 -3.47
C MET A 181 23.03 7.68 -3.66
N ASP A 182 22.60 8.60 -2.81
CA ASP A 182 23.04 10.01 -2.86
C ASP A 182 24.31 10.28 -2.01
N LYS A 183 24.80 9.29 -1.28
CA LYS A 183 25.95 9.44 -0.35
C LYS A 183 27.23 8.89 -0.95
N LYS A 184 28.28 9.69 -0.93
CA LYS A 184 29.60 9.37 -1.51
C LYS A 184 30.67 9.04 -0.47
N GLN A 185 30.35 8.73 0.79
CA GLN A 185 31.42 8.54 1.81
C GLN A 185 31.07 7.53 2.89
N GLY A 186 31.93 6.49 2.96
CA GLY A 186 32.39 5.76 4.16
C GLY A 186 31.36 5.02 4.98
N ASP A 187 31.84 4.13 5.81
CA ASP A 187 31.08 3.30 6.76
C ASP A 187 30.07 4.14 7.56
N ASN A 188 28.81 3.84 7.44
CA ASN A 188 27.73 4.61 8.04
C ASN A 188 26.64 3.69 8.60
N VAL A 189 26.39 3.74 9.88
CA VAL A 189 25.29 3.01 10.52
C VAL A 189 24.06 3.90 10.58
N ILE A 190 22.97 3.45 10.00
CA ILE A 190 21.70 4.17 10.00
C ILE A 190 20.62 3.40 10.74
N ALA A 191 19.71 4.13 11.37
CA ALA A 191 18.44 3.60 11.87
C ALA A 191 17.31 4.04 10.94
N VAL A 192 16.62 3.08 10.37
CA VAL A 192 15.40 3.34 9.59
C VAL A 192 14.19 3.07 10.47
N TYR A 193 13.51 4.14 10.86
CA TYR A 193 12.31 4.12 11.69
C TYR A 193 11.10 4.28 10.77
N ASP A 194 10.40 3.20 10.50
CA ASP A 194 9.24 3.15 9.61
C ASP A 194 7.95 3.01 10.42
N LEU A 195 7.17 4.08 10.49
CA LEU A 195 5.84 4.10 11.09
C LEU A 195 4.81 4.44 10.02
N GLY A 196 4.29 3.39 9.40
CA GLY A 196 3.30 3.46 8.35
C GLY A 196 1.87 3.57 8.84
N GLY A 197 0.92 3.20 7.99
CA GLY A 197 -0.51 3.18 8.33
C GLY A 197 -0.93 2.05 9.26
N GLY A 198 -0.25 0.90 9.20
CA GLY A 198 -0.66 -0.30 9.93
C GLY A 198 0.43 -1.01 10.71
N THR A 199 1.70 -0.77 10.39
CA THR A 199 2.87 -1.43 10.97
C THR A 199 3.90 -0.42 11.42
N PHE A 200 4.71 -0.85 12.38
CA PHE A 200 5.93 -0.20 12.80
C PHE A 200 7.12 -1.15 12.60
N ASP A 201 8.14 -0.69 11.91
CA ASP A 201 9.40 -1.40 11.72
C ASP A 201 10.58 -0.50 12.09
N ILE A 202 11.60 -1.10 12.68
CA ILE A 202 12.88 -0.48 12.94
C ILE A 202 13.97 -1.40 12.42
N SER A 203 14.86 -0.89 11.57
CA SER A 203 16.03 -1.62 11.09
C SER A 203 17.29 -0.82 11.32
N ILE A 204 18.32 -1.50 11.78
CA ILE A 204 19.67 -0.97 11.90
C ILE A 204 20.45 -1.51 10.71
N ILE A 205 20.98 -0.62 9.90
CA ILE A 205 21.60 -0.96 8.61
C ILE A 205 22.98 -0.31 8.55
N GLU A 206 23.97 -1.11 8.21
CA GLU A 206 25.32 -0.64 7.89
C GLU A 206 25.44 -0.42 6.39
N ILE A 207 26.01 0.71 6.03
CA ILE A 207 26.27 1.07 4.63
C ILE A 207 27.77 1.26 4.50
N ASP A 208 28.41 0.36 3.77
CA ASP A 208 29.84 0.37 3.52
C ASP A 208 30.13 0.62 2.04
N GLU A 209 31.33 1.14 1.75
CA GLU A 209 31.87 1.21 0.40
C GLU A 209 33.14 0.38 0.33
N VAL A 210 33.05 -0.79 -0.33
CA VAL A 210 34.18 -1.71 -0.53
C VAL A 210 34.51 -1.80 -2.02
N ASP A 211 35.71 -1.42 -2.41
CA ASP A 211 36.20 -1.46 -3.81
C ASP A 211 35.34 -0.69 -4.83
N GLY A 212 34.56 0.33 -4.36
CA GLY A 212 33.67 1.13 -5.17
C GLY A 212 32.27 0.54 -5.30
N GLU A 213 31.98 -0.57 -4.61
CA GLU A 213 30.64 -1.14 -4.46
C GLU A 213 30.04 -0.71 -3.12
N HIS A 214 28.79 -0.25 -3.14
CA HIS A 214 28.02 0.04 -1.93
C HIS A 214 27.39 -1.24 -1.40
N THR A 215 27.75 -1.62 -0.20
CA THR A 215 27.13 -2.75 0.52
C THR A 215 26.15 -2.21 1.55
N PHE A 216 24.93 -2.70 1.51
CA PHE A 216 23.89 -2.44 2.50
C PHE A 216 23.67 -3.73 3.29
N GLU A 217 24.07 -3.74 4.53
CA GLU A 217 23.91 -4.88 5.41
C GLU A 217 22.93 -4.56 6.54
N VAL A 218 21.82 -5.30 6.62
CA VAL A 218 20.90 -5.20 7.73
C VAL A 218 21.52 -5.94 8.92
N LEU A 219 21.87 -5.21 9.98
CA LEU A 219 22.45 -5.78 11.21
C LEU A 219 21.36 -6.38 12.09
N ALA A 220 20.26 -5.69 12.24
CA ALA A 220 19.10 -6.16 13.01
C ALA A 220 17.82 -5.49 12.56
N THR A 221 16.70 -6.19 12.75
CA THR A 221 15.38 -5.65 12.55
C THR A 221 14.44 -6.06 13.68
N ASN A 222 13.49 -5.19 14.02
CA ASN A 222 12.43 -5.47 14.99
C ASN A 222 11.19 -4.66 14.59
N GLY A 223 10.04 -4.92 15.21
CA GLY A 223 8.83 -4.18 14.85
C GLY A 223 7.58 -4.61 15.59
N ASP A 224 6.47 -3.98 15.21
CA ASP A 224 5.12 -4.30 15.67
C ASP A 224 4.18 -4.28 14.46
N THR A 225 3.58 -5.42 14.14
CA THR A 225 2.66 -5.57 13.01
C THR A 225 1.27 -4.98 13.28
N HIS A 226 1.08 -4.36 14.46
CA HIS A 226 -0.20 -3.79 14.91
C HIS A 226 -0.05 -2.41 15.55
N LEU A 227 0.96 -1.66 15.12
CA LEU A 227 1.20 -0.28 15.52
C LEU A 227 1.35 0.57 14.26
N GLY A 228 0.38 1.42 13.96
CA GLY A 228 0.43 2.29 12.79
C GLY A 228 -0.60 3.41 12.82
N GLY A 229 -0.61 4.26 11.81
CA GLY A 229 -1.44 5.46 11.72
C GLY A 229 -2.93 5.22 11.93
N GLU A 230 -3.44 4.05 11.57
CA GLU A 230 -4.84 3.67 11.83
C GLU A 230 -5.16 3.53 13.33
N ASP A 231 -4.20 3.10 14.15
CA ASP A 231 -4.37 3.01 15.59
C ASP A 231 -4.45 4.42 16.20
N PHE A 232 -3.66 5.35 15.66
CA PHE A 232 -3.74 6.77 16.00
C PHE A 232 -5.10 7.37 15.58
N ASP A 233 -5.58 7.07 14.38
CA ASP A 233 -6.90 7.50 13.91
C ASP A 233 -8.01 6.98 14.82
N ASN A 234 -7.94 5.71 15.23
CA ASN A 234 -8.91 5.10 16.14
C ASN A 234 -8.97 5.82 17.49
N ARG A 235 -7.85 6.32 18.03
CA ARG A 235 -7.85 7.16 19.25
C ARG A 235 -8.63 8.46 19.04
N VAL A 236 -8.43 9.12 17.89
CA VAL A 236 -9.15 10.35 17.54
C VAL A 236 -10.63 10.05 17.30
N ILE A 237 -10.97 8.99 16.56
CA ILE A 237 -12.35 8.56 16.32
C ILE A 237 -13.08 8.33 17.64
N ASN A 238 -12.50 7.55 18.55
CA ASN A 238 -13.10 7.27 19.85
C ASN A 238 -13.30 8.54 20.67
N TYR A 239 -12.36 9.47 20.63
CA TYR A 239 -12.51 10.77 21.29
C TYR A 239 -13.66 11.57 20.70
N LEU A 240 -13.76 11.70 19.36
CA LEU A 240 -14.82 12.45 18.69
C LEU A 240 -16.21 11.86 18.96
N VAL A 241 -16.34 10.53 18.90
CA VAL A 241 -17.59 9.81 19.23
C VAL A 241 -18.00 10.03 20.68
N ALA A 242 -17.04 9.99 21.61
CA ALA A 242 -17.31 10.23 23.03
C ALA A 242 -17.76 11.69 23.30
N GLU A 243 -17.11 12.67 22.70
CA GLU A 243 -17.51 14.08 22.81
C GLU A 243 -18.89 14.31 22.20
N PHE A 244 -19.19 13.75 21.04
CA PHE A 244 -20.51 13.83 20.41
C PHE A 244 -21.59 13.20 21.28
N LYS A 245 -21.34 12.00 21.84
CA LYS A 245 -22.28 11.33 22.74
C LYS A 245 -22.54 12.14 24.01
N LYS A 246 -21.52 12.80 24.53
CA LYS A 246 -21.63 13.69 25.69
C LYS A 246 -22.47 14.92 25.39
N ASP A 247 -22.31 15.50 24.19
CA ASP A 247 -23.01 16.73 23.77
C ASP A 247 -24.45 16.44 23.30
N GLN A 248 -24.66 15.41 22.49
CA GLN A 248 -25.93 15.12 21.80
C GLN A 248 -26.69 13.92 22.38
N GLY A 249 -26.09 13.13 23.28
CA GLY A 249 -26.68 11.92 23.86
C GLY A 249 -26.81 10.73 22.91
N ILE A 250 -26.26 10.81 21.68
CA ILE A 250 -26.38 9.80 20.63
C ILE A 250 -25.07 9.08 20.46
N ASP A 251 -25.11 7.75 20.36
CA ASP A 251 -23.95 6.92 20.06
C ASP A 251 -23.83 6.67 18.53
N LEU A 252 -22.84 7.30 17.91
CA LEU A 252 -22.62 7.19 16.46
C LEU A 252 -22.16 5.79 16.02
N LYS A 253 -21.68 4.94 16.94
CA LYS A 253 -21.21 3.57 16.62
C LYS A 253 -22.29 2.69 16.00
N THR A 254 -23.58 3.04 16.19
CA THR A 254 -24.71 2.33 15.60
C THR A 254 -25.07 2.78 14.19
N ASP A 255 -24.40 3.83 13.68
CA ASP A 255 -24.64 4.41 12.34
C ASP A 255 -23.37 4.29 11.49
N PRO A 256 -23.26 3.29 10.60
CA PRO A 256 -22.06 3.06 9.77
C PRO A 256 -21.69 4.25 8.87
N LEU A 257 -22.71 4.99 8.36
CA LEU A 257 -22.46 6.18 7.53
C LEU A 257 -21.85 7.31 8.34
N ALA A 258 -22.39 7.55 9.54
CA ALA A 258 -21.84 8.53 10.47
C ALA A 258 -20.41 8.16 10.86
N MET A 259 -20.16 6.90 11.19
CA MET A 259 -18.83 6.41 11.57
C MET A 259 -17.81 6.58 10.44
N GLN A 260 -18.17 6.31 9.19
CA GLN A 260 -17.26 6.51 8.05
C GLN A 260 -16.89 8.00 7.90
N ARG A 261 -17.85 8.91 8.04
CA ARG A 261 -17.60 10.35 8.00
C ARG A 261 -16.72 10.83 9.17
N VAL A 262 -16.93 10.26 10.37
CA VAL A 262 -16.08 10.54 11.54
C VAL A 262 -14.65 10.04 11.31
N LYS A 263 -14.48 8.85 10.72
CA LYS A 263 -13.17 8.28 10.36
C LYS A 263 -12.40 9.21 9.43
N GLU A 264 -13.01 9.63 8.34
CA GLU A 264 -12.38 10.55 7.37
C GLU A 264 -12.01 11.90 8.00
N ALA A 265 -12.89 12.43 8.84
CA ALA A 265 -12.63 13.69 9.55
C ALA A 265 -11.53 13.55 10.61
N ALA A 266 -11.44 12.40 11.28
CA ALA A 266 -10.39 12.12 12.27
C ALA A 266 -9.00 12.01 11.60
N GLU A 267 -8.90 11.24 10.49
CA GLU A 267 -7.67 11.14 9.68
C GLU A 267 -7.23 12.53 9.20
N LYS A 268 -8.15 13.30 8.63
CA LYS A 268 -7.88 14.67 8.17
C LYS A 268 -7.40 15.57 9.30
N ALA A 269 -8.07 15.55 10.44
CA ALA A 269 -7.69 16.34 11.61
C ALA A 269 -6.30 15.97 12.13
N LYS A 270 -5.97 14.66 12.18
CA LYS A 270 -4.64 14.17 12.54
C LYS A 270 -3.57 14.71 11.59
N ILE A 271 -3.80 14.67 10.29
CA ILE A 271 -2.87 15.19 9.28
C ILE A 271 -2.69 16.70 9.43
N GLU A 272 -3.78 17.46 9.56
CA GLU A 272 -3.72 18.91 9.73
C GLU A 272 -2.93 19.33 11.00
N LEU A 273 -3.09 18.57 12.08
CA LEU A 273 -2.39 18.83 13.35
C LEU A 273 -0.89 18.51 13.32
N SER A 274 -0.39 17.86 12.24
CA SER A 274 1.06 17.74 12.03
C SER A 274 1.70 19.08 11.70
N SER A 275 0.97 20.02 11.10
CA SER A 275 1.43 21.37 10.77
C SER A 275 0.77 22.47 11.63
N ALA A 276 -0.53 22.34 11.93
CA ALA A 276 -1.29 23.31 12.71
C ALA A 276 -1.28 23.00 14.22
N GLN A 277 -1.52 24.01 15.06
CA GLN A 277 -1.66 23.83 16.51
C GLN A 277 -3.07 23.42 16.95
N GLN A 278 -4.06 23.69 16.11
CA GLN A 278 -5.46 23.33 16.32
C GLN A 278 -6.18 23.18 14.99
N THR A 279 -7.21 22.36 14.99
CA THR A 279 -8.16 22.20 13.88
C THR A 279 -9.58 22.07 14.39
N GLU A 280 -10.56 22.18 13.49
CA GLU A 280 -11.98 22.05 13.80
C GLU A 280 -12.56 20.90 12.98
N VAL A 281 -13.09 19.90 13.69
CA VAL A 281 -13.83 18.79 13.07
C VAL A 281 -15.30 19.21 12.97
N ASN A 282 -15.72 19.59 11.78
CA ASN A 282 -17.08 20.04 11.49
C ASN A 282 -17.77 19.07 10.53
N LEU A 283 -18.74 18.31 11.04
CA LEU A 283 -19.55 17.36 10.27
C LEU A 283 -21.03 17.77 10.36
N PRO A 284 -21.53 18.58 9.42
CA PRO A 284 -22.93 18.92 9.36
C PRO A 284 -23.75 17.69 8.99
N TYR A 285 -24.94 17.56 9.61
CA TYR A 285 -25.88 16.45 9.34
C TYR A 285 -25.21 15.06 9.51
N VAL A 286 -24.44 14.88 10.59
CA VAL A 286 -23.71 13.63 10.82
C VAL A 286 -24.66 12.47 11.12
N THR A 287 -25.78 12.74 11.82
CA THR A 287 -26.89 11.83 12.07
C THR A 287 -28.16 12.61 12.33
N ALA A 288 -29.28 11.93 12.60
CA ALA A 288 -30.56 12.54 12.95
C ALA A 288 -31.29 11.72 14.00
N ASP A 289 -32.11 12.39 14.82
CA ASP A 289 -33.06 11.77 15.73
C ASP A 289 -34.47 12.39 15.57
N ALA A 290 -35.38 12.07 16.49
CA ALA A 290 -36.74 12.59 16.48
C ALA A 290 -36.82 14.13 16.60
N SER A 291 -35.78 14.78 17.11
CA SER A 291 -35.68 16.26 17.23
C SER A 291 -35.08 16.94 16.00
N GLY A 292 -34.64 16.15 15.01
CA GLY A 292 -34.06 16.63 13.74
C GLY A 292 -32.59 16.27 13.52
N PRO A 293 -31.96 16.89 12.52
CA PRO A 293 -30.56 16.61 12.18
C PRO A 293 -29.62 17.07 13.28
N LYS A 294 -28.53 16.32 13.46
CA LYS A 294 -27.46 16.57 14.42
C LYS A 294 -26.16 16.87 13.68
N HIS A 295 -25.38 17.77 14.27
CA HIS A 295 -24.11 18.24 13.72
C HIS A 295 -23.02 18.00 14.75
N MET A 296 -21.83 17.56 14.27
CA MET A 296 -20.63 17.48 15.10
C MET A 296 -19.78 18.72 14.83
N ASN A 297 -19.40 19.42 15.89
CA ASN A 297 -18.41 20.47 15.83
C ASN A 297 -17.50 20.34 17.04
N VAL A 298 -16.26 19.86 16.82
CA VAL A 298 -15.28 19.61 17.87
C VAL A 298 -13.97 20.29 17.52
N LYS A 299 -13.48 21.16 18.41
CA LYS A 299 -12.12 21.70 18.31
C LYS A 299 -11.12 20.69 18.87
N LEU A 300 -10.12 20.36 18.06
CA LEU A 300 -9.04 19.47 18.45
C LEU A 300 -7.71 20.24 18.38
N THR A 301 -6.97 20.23 19.48
CA THR A 301 -5.63 20.81 19.54
C THR A 301 -4.57 19.74 19.36
N ARG A 302 -3.38 20.11 18.89
CA ARG A 302 -2.22 19.21 18.81
C ARG A 302 -1.90 18.60 20.17
N ALA A 303 -1.89 19.39 21.25
CA ALA A 303 -1.65 18.90 22.59
C ALA A 303 -2.68 17.84 23.03
N LYS A 304 -3.96 18.00 22.64
CA LYS A 304 -4.98 16.98 22.91
C LYS A 304 -4.73 15.72 22.09
N LEU A 305 -4.43 15.83 20.80
CA LEU A 305 -4.06 14.71 19.96
C LEU A 305 -2.87 13.95 20.56
N GLU A 306 -1.78 14.64 20.89
CA GLU A 306 -0.59 14.05 21.49
C GLU A 306 -0.92 13.30 22.78
N SER A 307 -1.76 13.86 23.64
CA SER A 307 -2.22 13.19 24.88
C SER A 307 -3.06 11.93 24.64
N LEU A 308 -3.71 11.80 23.48
CA LEU A 308 -4.51 10.61 23.12
C LEU A 308 -3.66 9.46 22.58
N VAL A 309 -2.44 9.77 22.09
CA VAL A 309 -1.60 8.81 21.34
C VAL A 309 -0.20 8.63 21.93
N GLU A 310 0.10 9.28 23.06
CA GLU A 310 1.41 9.24 23.74
C GLU A 310 1.86 7.79 24.01
N ASP A 311 0.94 6.93 24.45
CA ASP A 311 1.19 5.52 24.72
C ASP A 311 1.55 4.74 23.44
N LEU A 312 0.92 5.06 22.31
CA LEU A 312 1.24 4.43 21.02
C LEU A 312 2.64 4.81 20.54
N VAL A 313 3.01 6.07 20.69
CA VAL A 313 4.38 6.53 20.36
C VAL A 313 5.40 5.86 21.28
N ALA A 314 5.12 5.77 22.58
CA ALA A 314 6.00 5.10 23.54
C ALA A 314 6.19 3.59 23.23
N GLN A 315 5.18 2.90 22.68
CA GLN A 315 5.29 1.50 22.27
C GLN A 315 6.37 1.26 21.24
N SER A 316 6.65 2.23 20.34
CA SER A 316 7.69 2.09 19.31
C SER A 316 9.12 2.06 19.88
N ILE A 317 9.33 2.54 21.08
CA ILE A 317 10.66 2.67 21.66
C ILE A 317 11.23 1.33 22.12
N GLU A 318 10.41 0.40 22.55
CA GLU A 318 10.88 -0.90 23.02
C GLU A 318 11.45 -1.78 21.87
N PRO A 319 10.76 -1.93 20.70
CA PRO A 319 11.36 -2.57 19.54
C PRO A 319 12.67 -1.92 19.07
N LEU A 320 12.77 -0.59 19.18
CA LEU A 320 13.96 0.17 18.82
C LEU A 320 15.17 -0.19 19.72
N LYS A 321 14.94 -0.27 21.04
CA LYS A 321 15.98 -0.72 21.99
C LYS A 321 16.43 -2.16 21.70
N ARG A 322 15.48 -3.04 21.36
CA ARG A 322 15.79 -4.44 21.01
C ARG A 322 16.62 -4.51 19.73
N ALA A 323 16.27 -3.75 18.70
CA ALA A 323 17.02 -3.75 17.45
C ALA A 323 18.46 -3.31 17.66
N LEU A 324 18.70 -2.27 18.48
CA LEU A 324 20.07 -1.84 18.83
C LEU A 324 20.83 -2.90 19.62
N ALA A 325 20.17 -3.54 20.59
CA ALA A 325 20.79 -4.62 21.37
C ALA A 325 21.10 -5.84 20.50
N ASP A 326 20.22 -6.20 19.57
CA ASP A 326 20.42 -7.31 18.63
C ASP A 326 21.56 -7.01 17.62
N ALA A 327 21.79 -5.75 17.30
CA ALA A 327 22.90 -5.29 16.46
C ALA A 327 24.23 -5.12 17.24
N ASP A 328 24.23 -5.33 18.56
CA ASP A 328 25.35 -5.06 19.47
C ASP A 328 25.89 -3.61 19.39
N LEU A 329 24.96 -2.65 19.21
CA LEU A 329 25.25 -1.24 19.05
C LEU A 329 24.65 -0.38 20.17
N SER A 330 25.39 0.64 20.54
CA SER A 330 24.86 1.72 21.39
C SER A 330 24.16 2.79 20.53
N VAL A 331 23.28 3.57 21.16
CA VAL A 331 22.60 4.71 20.51
C VAL A 331 23.58 5.69 19.85
N GLY A 332 24.77 5.87 20.44
CA GLY A 332 25.80 6.82 19.97
C GLY A 332 26.48 6.42 18.66
N GLU A 333 26.46 5.12 18.33
CA GLU A 333 27.07 4.55 17.12
C GLU A 333 26.19 4.68 15.88
N VAL A 334 24.90 4.97 16.05
CA VAL A 334 24.01 5.28 14.92
C VAL A 334 24.34 6.68 14.40
N ASN A 335 24.72 6.77 13.14
CA ASN A 335 25.12 8.02 12.49
C ASN A 335 23.92 8.88 12.07
N ASP A 336 22.96 8.28 11.36
CA ASP A 336 21.78 8.96 10.83
C ASP A 336 20.49 8.20 11.17
N ILE A 337 19.40 8.93 11.29
CA ILE A 337 18.05 8.39 11.50
C ILE A 337 17.19 8.79 10.33
N ILE A 338 16.61 7.82 9.66
CA ILE A 338 15.70 8.00 8.54
C ILE A 338 14.29 7.70 9.00
N LEU A 339 13.38 8.64 8.80
CA LEU A 339 11.96 8.47 9.08
C LEU A 339 11.21 8.09 7.81
N VAL A 340 10.47 6.99 7.87
CA VAL A 340 9.67 6.43 6.79
C VAL A 340 8.24 6.26 7.28
N GLY A 341 7.29 6.29 6.32
CA GLY A 341 5.88 6.17 6.62
C GLY A 341 5.22 7.49 7.03
N GLY A 342 3.98 7.70 6.56
CA GLY A 342 3.27 8.97 6.74
C GLY A 342 3.02 9.37 8.20
N GLN A 343 2.94 8.39 9.13
CA GLN A 343 2.73 8.66 10.56
C GLN A 343 3.96 9.33 11.22
N THR A 344 5.15 9.18 10.65
CA THR A 344 6.37 9.86 11.14
C THR A 344 6.36 11.38 10.95
N ARG A 345 5.40 11.91 10.19
CA ARG A 345 5.19 13.36 10.04
C ARG A 345 4.67 14.01 11.32
N MET A 346 4.15 13.21 12.27
CA MET A 346 3.62 13.71 13.54
C MET A 346 4.76 14.30 14.40
N PRO A 347 4.63 15.56 14.91
CA PRO A 347 5.68 16.18 15.70
C PRO A 347 6.09 15.41 16.95
N LEU A 348 5.13 14.76 17.64
CA LEU A 348 5.42 13.93 18.81
C LEU A 348 6.33 12.75 18.47
N VAL A 349 6.11 12.08 17.32
CA VAL A 349 6.96 10.97 16.85
C VAL A 349 8.37 11.48 16.59
N GLN A 350 8.52 12.55 15.81
CA GLN A 350 9.83 13.13 15.50
C GLN A 350 10.60 13.54 16.76
N LYS A 351 9.91 14.19 17.70
CA LYS A 351 10.48 14.59 18.99
C LYS A 351 10.94 13.38 19.79
N THR A 352 10.11 12.35 19.94
CA THR A 352 10.43 11.15 20.73
C THR A 352 11.63 10.42 20.14
N VAL A 353 11.71 10.29 18.83
CA VAL A 353 12.84 9.68 18.13
C VAL A 353 14.11 10.52 18.31
N ALA A 354 14.01 11.86 18.13
CA ALA A 354 15.14 12.75 18.34
C ALA A 354 15.67 12.71 19.78
N GLU A 355 14.78 12.68 20.77
CA GLU A 355 15.14 12.56 22.18
C GLU A 355 15.82 11.21 22.49
N PHE A 356 15.34 10.12 21.89
CA PHE A 356 15.93 8.79 22.08
C PHE A 356 17.35 8.70 21.53
N PHE A 357 17.58 9.17 20.29
CA PHE A 357 18.91 9.11 19.65
C PHE A 357 19.83 10.28 20.05
N GLY A 358 19.30 11.33 20.67
CA GLY A 358 20.06 12.56 20.93
C GLY A 358 20.46 13.32 19.66
N LYS A 359 19.79 13.04 18.54
CA LYS A 359 20.06 13.61 17.20
C LYS A 359 18.74 13.86 16.48
N GLU A 360 18.70 14.90 15.63
CA GLU A 360 17.54 15.15 14.75
C GLU A 360 17.53 14.11 13.62
N PRO A 361 16.36 13.50 13.33
CA PRO A 361 16.19 12.67 12.14
C PRO A 361 16.41 13.46 10.85
N ARG A 362 16.80 12.77 9.80
CA ARG A 362 16.99 13.37 8.46
C ARG A 362 15.67 13.89 7.90
N LYS A 363 15.73 15.05 7.21
CA LYS A 363 14.58 15.73 6.60
C LYS A 363 14.66 15.80 5.08
N ASP A 364 15.74 15.33 4.49
CA ASP A 364 15.99 15.30 3.03
C ASP A 364 15.40 14.07 2.33
N VAL A 365 14.86 13.12 3.09
CA VAL A 365 14.17 11.94 2.56
C VAL A 365 12.65 12.15 2.69
N ASN A 366 11.92 11.96 1.59
CA ASN A 366 10.45 12.00 1.64
C ASN A 366 9.92 10.67 2.21
N PRO A 367 9.30 10.68 3.40
CA PRO A 367 8.87 9.46 4.08
C PRO A 367 7.78 8.67 3.33
N ASP A 368 7.06 9.30 2.40
CA ASP A 368 6.01 8.65 1.62
C ASP A 368 6.52 8.04 0.29
N GLU A 369 7.75 8.33 -0.10
CA GLU A 369 8.30 7.98 -1.42
C GLU A 369 9.58 7.13 -1.33
N ALA A 370 10.32 7.24 -0.24
CA ALA A 370 11.64 6.61 -0.07
C ALA A 370 11.63 5.10 -0.37
N VAL A 371 10.58 4.41 0.07
CA VAL A 371 10.42 2.97 -0.10
C VAL A 371 10.26 2.60 -1.58
N ALA A 372 9.37 3.28 -2.32
CA ALA A 372 9.19 3.05 -3.75
C ALA A 372 10.44 3.40 -4.56
N VAL A 373 11.13 4.49 -4.20
CA VAL A 373 12.40 4.90 -4.81
C VAL A 373 13.46 3.81 -4.63
N GLY A 374 13.63 3.29 -3.42
CA GLY A 374 14.58 2.21 -3.15
C GLY A 374 14.22 0.90 -3.86
N ALA A 375 12.93 0.57 -3.94
CA ALA A 375 12.46 -0.58 -4.72
C ALA A 375 12.78 -0.43 -6.22
N ALA A 376 12.66 0.78 -6.77
CA ALA A 376 13.04 1.05 -8.16
C ALA A 376 14.56 0.96 -8.38
N VAL A 377 15.38 1.43 -7.42
CA VAL A 377 16.84 1.22 -7.44
C VAL A 377 17.18 -0.26 -7.46
N GLN A 378 16.54 -1.06 -6.60
CA GLN A 378 16.72 -2.52 -6.59
C GLN A 378 16.29 -3.15 -7.94
N GLY A 379 15.23 -2.65 -8.56
CA GLY A 379 14.84 -3.04 -9.92
C GLY A 379 15.95 -2.77 -10.93
N GLY A 380 16.59 -1.60 -10.85
CA GLY A 380 17.74 -1.24 -11.69
C GLY A 380 18.97 -2.13 -11.45
N VAL A 381 19.21 -2.54 -10.21
CA VAL A 381 20.27 -3.52 -9.88
C VAL A 381 19.99 -4.86 -10.55
N LEU A 382 18.75 -5.35 -10.47
CA LEU A 382 18.34 -6.62 -11.08
C LEU A 382 18.35 -6.58 -12.61
N ALA A 383 18.06 -5.41 -13.20
CA ALA A 383 18.15 -5.19 -14.64
C ALA A 383 19.61 -5.03 -15.14
N GLY A 384 20.55 -4.77 -14.22
CA GLY A 384 21.97 -4.48 -14.54
C GLY A 384 22.23 -3.02 -14.94
N ASP A 385 21.25 -2.14 -14.76
CA ASP A 385 21.35 -0.69 -15.03
C ASP A 385 22.15 0.01 -13.90
N VAL A 386 21.97 -0.44 -12.67
CA VAL A 386 22.76 -0.05 -11.48
C VAL A 386 23.78 -1.14 -11.21
N LYS A 387 25.03 -0.77 -11.22
CA LYS A 387 26.15 -1.63 -10.84
C LYS A 387 26.67 -1.15 -9.49
N ASP A 388 27.39 -2.01 -8.82
CA ASP A 388 28.09 -1.66 -7.59
C ASP A 388 27.18 -1.42 -6.36
N VAL A 389 26.06 -2.19 -6.27
CA VAL A 389 25.20 -2.23 -5.08
C VAL A 389 24.96 -3.68 -4.68
N LEU A 390 25.34 -4.04 -3.46
CA LEU A 390 25.07 -5.31 -2.82
C LEU A 390 24.11 -5.10 -1.64
N LEU A 391 23.00 -5.85 -1.62
CA LEU A 391 22.02 -5.83 -0.55
C LEU A 391 22.01 -7.17 0.19
N LEU A 392 22.29 -7.11 1.49
CA LEU A 392 22.21 -8.23 2.41
C LEU A 392 21.13 -7.96 3.44
N ASP A 393 20.06 -8.74 3.38
CA ASP A 393 18.93 -8.67 4.31
C ASP A 393 19.01 -9.77 5.36
N VAL A 394 18.12 -9.79 6.35
CA VAL A 394 18.14 -10.76 7.44
C VAL A 394 16.80 -11.44 7.66
N CYS A 395 16.83 -12.64 8.26
CA CYS A 395 15.62 -13.27 8.79
C CYS A 395 15.10 -12.49 9.99
N PRO A 396 13.86 -11.97 9.97
CA PRO A 396 13.33 -11.15 11.06
C PRO A 396 12.99 -11.97 12.32
N LEU A 397 12.78 -13.27 12.17
CA LEU A 397 12.43 -14.22 13.23
C LEU A 397 13.19 -15.52 13.05
N SER A 398 13.47 -16.19 14.18
CA SER A 398 14.06 -17.52 14.18
C SER A 398 13.17 -18.55 13.50
N LEU A 399 13.79 -19.45 12.73
CA LEU A 399 13.14 -20.54 12.00
C LEU A 399 13.63 -21.87 12.56
N GLY A 400 12.71 -22.78 12.86
CA GLY A 400 13.07 -24.05 13.48
C GLY A 400 12.00 -25.12 13.34
N ILE A 401 12.20 -26.22 14.03
CA ILE A 401 11.23 -27.32 14.08
C ILE A 401 10.85 -27.64 15.54
N GLU A 402 9.67 -28.24 15.67
CA GLU A 402 9.27 -28.87 16.94
C GLU A 402 10.08 -30.13 17.17
N THR A 403 10.66 -30.24 18.33
CA THR A 403 11.39 -31.40 18.81
C THR A 403 10.73 -32.01 20.03
N MET A 404 11.29 -33.15 20.51
CA MET A 404 10.75 -33.88 21.66
C MET A 404 10.52 -32.96 22.88
N GLY A 405 9.31 -33.08 23.49
CA GLY A 405 8.90 -32.23 24.62
C GLY A 405 8.22 -30.92 24.21
N GLN A 406 7.75 -30.81 22.96
CA GLN A 406 7.10 -29.61 22.43
C GLN A 406 7.98 -28.35 22.50
N VAL A 407 9.26 -28.53 22.24
CA VAL A 407 10.25 -27.47 22.23
C VAL A 407 10.56 -27.07 20.80
N MET A 408 10.61 -25.76 20.55
CA MET A 408 11.16 -25.24 19.30
C MET A 408 12.69 -25.25 19.33
N THR A 409 13.29 -25.96 18.38
CA THR A 409 14.72 -25.96 18.12
C THR A 409 14.98 -25.12 16.88
N ALA A 410 15.64 -23.97 17.06
CA ALA A 410 15.99 -23.08 15.95
C ALA A 410 17.12 -23.68 15.12
N LEU A 411 16.97 -23.63 13.78
CA LEU A 411 18.03 -23.95 12.81
C LEU A 411 18.64 -22.67 12.23
N ILE A 412 17.80 -21.67 11.98
CA ILE A 412 18.21 -20.33 11.54
C ILE A 412 17.73 -19.35 12.61
N GLU A 413 18.64 -18.63 13.23
CA GLU A 413 18.31 -17.64 14.24
C GLU A 413 17.91 -16.31 13.60
N LYS A 414 17.10 -15.50 14.30
CA LYS A 414 16.76 -14.14 13.88
C LYS A 414 18.04 -13.35 13.57
N ASN A 415 17.94 -12.38 12.69
CA ASN A 415 19.03 -11.54 12.20
C ASN A 415 20.15 -12.33 11.46
N THR A 416 19.91 -13.59 11.08
CA THR A 416 20.82 -14.29 10.16
C THR A 416 20.67 -13.72 8.76
N THR A 417 21.78 -13.31 8.15
CA THR A 417 21.84 -12.77 6.78
C THR A 417 21.28 -13.75 5.77
N ILE A 418 20.47 -13.27 4.83
CA ILE A 418 19.87 -14.04 3.74
C ILE A 418 20.38 -13.57 2.37
N PRO A 419 20.48 -14.48 1.37
CA PRO A 419 20.05 -15.90 1.40
C PRO A 419 20.94 -16.77 2.28
N THR A 420 20.35 -17.78 2.95
CA THR A 420 21.11 -18.69 3.83
C THR A 420 20.57 -20.11 3.80
N LYS A 421 21.46 -21.07 4.05
CA LYS A 421 21.12 -22.49 4.11
C LYS A 421 21.75 -23.13 5.32
N LYS A 422 20.92 -23.79 6.15
CA LYS A 422 21.36 -24.51 7.35
C LYS A 422 20.77 -25.91 7.38
N SER A 423 21.57 -26.88 7.80
CA SER A 423 21.14 -28.27 7.95
C SER A 423 21.53 -28.79 9.32
N GLN A 424 20.63 -29.55 9.93
CA GLN A 424 20.86 -30.21 11.20
C GLN A 424 20.31 -31.64 11.16
N THR A 425 21.02 -32.58 11.80
CA THR A 425 20.61 -33.99 11.87
C THR A 425 19.82 -34.23 13.14
N PHE A 426 18.63 -34.78 13.00
CA PHE A 426 17.73 -35.23 14.06
C PHE A 426 17.57 -36.75 14.02
N SER A 427 16.83 -37.30 14.95
CA SER A 427 16.56 -38.74 15.02
C SER A 427 15.14 -39.04 15.47
N THR A 428 14.77 -40.32 15.42
CA THR A 428 13.46 -40.81 15.89
C THR A 428 13.33 -40.74 17.41
N ALA A 429 12.11 -40.45 17.89
CA ALA A 429 11.79 -40.38 19.32
C ALA A 429 11.38 -41.72 19.92
N GLU A 430 10.95 -42.69 19.09
CA GLU A 430 10.44 -43.99 19.49
C GLU A 430 11.14 -45.13 18.73
N ASP A 431 11.13 -46.32 19.34
CA ASP A 431 11.65 -47.53 18.71
C ASP A 431 10.77 -47.97 17.54
N ASN A 432 11.39 -48.41 16.44
CA ASN A 432 10.72 -48.88 15.21
C ASN A 432 9.81 -47.85 14.53
N GLN A 433 10.05 -46.56 14.76
CA GLN A 433 9.33 -45.47 14.10
C GLN A 433 9.64 -45.48 12.58
N SER A 434 8.60 -45.60 11.75
CA SER A 434 8.72 -45.69 10.29
C SER A 434 8.48 -44.35 9.56
N ALA A 435 8.08 -43.31 10.29
CA ALA A 435 7.86 -41.95 9.79
C ALA A 435 8.17 -40.92 10.87
N VAL A 436 8.58 -39.71 10.45
CA VAL A 436 8.72 -38.55 11.33
C VAL A 436 7.90 -37.41 10.76
N THR A 437 7.22 -36.70 11.65
CA THR A 437 6.54 -35.44 11.31
C THR A 437 7.49 -34.27 11.54
N ILE A 438 7.71 -33.48 10.53
CA ILE A 438 8.47 -32.24 10.62
C ILE A 438 7.46 -31.10 10.74
N HIS A 439 7.38 -30.49 11.93
CA HIS A 439 6.56 -29.33 12.20
C HIS A 439 7.45 -28.07 12.18
N VAL A 440 7.27 -27.25 11.15
CA VAL A 440 8.09 -26.05 10.91
C VAL A 440 7.47 -24.87 11.64
N LEU A 441 8.31 -24.14 12.37
CA LEU A 441 7.92 -23.05 13.25
C LEU A 441 8.74 -21.80 12.98
N GLN A 442 8.11 -20.63 13.24
CA GLN A 442 8.75 -19.33 13.21
C GLN A 442 8.44 -18.56 14.50
N GLY A 443 9.45 -18.02 15.16
CA GLY A 443 9.32 -17.22 16.38
C GLY A 443 10.43 -17.45 17.37
N GLU A 444 10.35 -16.77 18.53
CA GLU A 444 11.41 -16.72 19.55
C GLU A 444 11.06 -17.52 20.82
N ARG A 445 9.87 -18.14 20.86
CA ARG A 445 9.39 -18.85 22.05
C ARG A 445 9.97 -20.26 22.12
N LYS A 446 10.36 -20.69 23.31
CA LYS A 446 10.87 -22.07 23.50
C LYS A 446 9.80 -23.15 23.37
N ARG A 447 8.54 -22.84 23.72
CA ARG A 447 7.43 -23.76 23.53
C ARG A 447 6.95 -23.70 22.09
N SER A 448 6.81 -24.85 21.42
CA SER A 448 6.40 -24.93 20.01
C SER A 448 5.04 -24.29 19.74
N SER A 449 4.06 -24.50 20.64
CA SER A 449 2.69 -23.93 20.51
C SER A 449 2.62 -22.40 20.58
N ASP A 450 3.65 -21.75 21.11
CA ASP A 450 3.70 -20.30 21.29
C ASP A 450 4.40 -19.59 20.10
N ASN A 451 4.74 -20.36 19.07
CA ASN A 451 5.33 -19.87 17.82
C ASN A 451 4.37 -20.04 16.65
N LYS A 452 4.60 -19.29 15.58
CA LYS A 452 3.81 -19.43 14.35
C LYS A 452 4.14 -20.76 13.68
N SER A 453 3.12 -21.58 13.44
CA SER A 453 3.25 -22.77 12.60
C SER A 453 3.28 -22.34 11.13
N LEU A 454 4.35 -22.71 10.42
CA LEU A 454 4.48 -22.50 9.00
C LEU A 454 3.99 -23.70 8.18
N GLY A 455 3.90 -24.88 8.79
CA GLY A 455 3.39 -26.08 8.16
C GLY A 455 3.94 -27.37 8.77
N GLN A 456 3.39 -28.49 8.32
CA GLN A 456 3.82 -29.82 8.76
C GLN A 456 3.89 -30.74 7.55
N PHE A 457 4.88 -31.64 7.55
CA PHE A 457 4.96 -32.70 6.55
C PHE A 457 5.59 -33.97 7.15
N ASN A 458 5.31 -35.11 6.54
CA ASN A 458 5.78 -36.41 6.99
C ASN A 458 6.90 -36.93 6.09
N LEU A 459 8.01 -37.35 6.68
CA LEU A 459 9.01 -38.19 6.02
C LEU A 459 8.71 -39.64 6.36
N GLU A 460 8.25 -40.40 5.39
CA GLU A 460 7.87 -41.79 5.54
C GLU A 460 8.93 -42.77 5.01
N GLY A 461 8.82 -44.04 5.48
CA GLY A 461 9.68 -45.13 5.01
C GLY A 461 11.08 -45.11 5.59
N ILE A 462 11.21 -44.58 6.80
CA ILE A 462 12.39 -44.73 7.62
C ILE A 462 12.54 -46.19 8.01
N ARG A 463 13.77 -46.74 7.96
CA ARG A 463 14.03 -48.12 8.36
C ARG A 463 13.76 -48.28 9.86
N PRO A 464 12.94 -49.26 10.28
CA PRO A 464 12.73 -49.53 11.72
C PRO A 464 14.06 -49.81 12.43
N ALA A 465 14.32 -49.08 13.46
CA ALA A 465 15.51 -49.17 14.31
C ALA A 465 15.21 -48.68 15.73
N GLN A 466 16.13 -48.83 16.64
CA GLN A 466 16.02 -48.25 17.97
C GLN A 466 15.97 -46.72 17.87
N ARG A 467 15.23 -46.07 18.76
CA ARG A 467 15.20 -44.61 18.87
C ARG A 467 16.60 -44.02 18.91
N GLY A 468 16.79 -42.91 18.27
CA GLY A 468 18.08 -42.22 18.21
C GLY A 468 19.09 -42.78 17.19
N VAL A 469 18.76 -43.90 16.49
CA VAL A 469 19.64 -44.51 15.48
C VAL A 469 19.42 -43.91 14.09
N PRO A 470 18.17 -43.77 13.56
CA PRO A 470 17.96 -43.15 12.25
C PRO A 470 18.51 -41.71 12.21
N GLN A 471 19.12 -41.34 11.10
CA GLN A 471 19.66 -39.99 10.90
C GLN A 471 18.81 -39.22 9.89
N ILE A 472 18.02 -38.28 10.38
CA ILE A 472 17.15 -37.43 9.57
C ILE A 472 17.77 -36.05 9.47
N GLU A 473 18.29 -35.73 8.28
CA GLU A 473 18.83 -34.39 8.00
C GLU A 473 17.71 -33.47 7.59
N VAL A 474 17.46 -32.43 8.38
CA VAL A 474 16.52 -31.36 8.07
C VAL A 474 17.31 -30.16 7.58
N THR A 475 16.96 -29.67 6.40
CA THR A 475 17.60 -28.52 5.77
C THR A 475 16.62 -27.40 5.61
N PHE A 476 16.99 -26.23 6.07
CA PHE A 476 16.31 -24.97 5.87
C PHE A 476 17.10 -24.14 4.86
N ASP A 477 16.44 -23.65 3.81
CA ASP A 477 17.01 -22.87 2.72
C ASP A 477 16.13 -21.63 2.54
N VAL A 478 16.64 -20.47 2.95
CA VAL A 478 15.93 -19.17 2.83
C VAL A 478 16.52 -18.43 1.65
N ASP A 479 15.66 -18.10 0.70
CA ASP A 479 16.07 -17.37 -0.50
C ASP A 479 16.24 -15.86 -0.26
N ALA A 480 16.60 -15.12 -1.31
CA ALA A 480 16.78 -13.67 -1.23
C ALA A 480 15.48 -12.88 -0.98
N ASP A 481 14.32 -13.49 -1.23
CA ASP A 481 13.00 -12.91 -0.93
C ASP A 481 12.59 -13.15 0.53
N GLY A 482 13.38 -13.92 1.29
CA GLY A 482 13.08 -14.36 2.65
C GLY A 482 12.09 -15.52 2.71
N ILE A 483 11.89 -16.24 1.62
CA ILE A 483 10.98 -17.38 1.51
C ILE A 483 11.71 -18.66 1.90
N LEU A 484 11.10 -19.45 2.79
CA LEU A 484 11.70 -20.65 3.36
C LEU A 484 11.32 -21.92 2.57
N HIS A 485 12.33 -22.67 2.21
CA HIS A 485 12.22 -24.03 1.67
C HIS A 485 12.77 -25.03 2.68
N VAL A 486 11.98 -26.04 3.04
CA VAL A 486 12.40 -27.06 4.01
C VAL A 486 12.44 -28.42 3.35
N SER A 487 13.50 -29.17 3.61
CA SER A 487 13.60 -30.56 3.22
C SER A 487 14.01 -31.43 4.40
N ALA A 488 13.52 -32.67 4.42
CA ALA A 488 13.95 -33.71 5.34
C ALA A 488 14.41 -34.94 4.57
N LYS A 489 15.57 -35.48 4.91
CA LYS A 489 16.19 -36.61 4.24
C LYS A 489 16.66 -37.65 5.26
N ASP A 490 16.22 -38.88 5.10
CA ASP A 490 16.80 -40.04 5.80
C ASP A 490 18.14 -40.41 5.15
N LYS A 491 19.23 -40.29 5.89
CA LYS A 491 20.58 -40.55 5.38
C LYS A 491 20.81 -42.03 5.07
N ASP A 492 20.11 -42.94 5.74
CA ASP A 492 20.31 -44.39 5.55
C ASP A 492 19.57 -44.91 4.33
N THR A 493 18.34 -44.47 4.12
CA THR A 493 17.51 -44.92 2.99
C THR A 493 17.62 -44.00 1.78
N GLY A 494 18.13 -42.79 1.93
CA GLY A 494 18.18 -41.77 0.91
C GLY A 494 16.82 -41.17 0.56
N LYS A 495 15.74 -41.55 1.25
CA LYS A 495 14.42 -40.98 1.06
C LYS A 495 14.41 -39.50 1.49
N GLU A 496 13.83 -38.67 0.65
CA GLU A 496 13.76 -37.23 0.87
C GLU A 496 12.32 -36.76 0.63
N GLN A 497 11.85 -35.89 1.50
CA GLN A 497 10.63 -35.13 1.34
C GLN A 497 10.96 -33.65 1.41
N LYS A 498 10.44 -32.89 0.47
CA LYS A 498 10.59 -31.43 0.44
C LYS A 498 9.20 -30.81 0.60
N ILE A 499 9.17 -29.75 1.34
CA ILE A 499 8.06 -28.81 1.33
C ILE A 499 8.64 -27.44 1.03
N THR A 500 8.16 -26.80 0.00
CA THR A 500 8.17 -25.35 -0.01
C THR A 500 7.12 -24.98 1.01
N ILE A 501 7.48 -24.23 2.02
CA ILE A 501 6.48 -23.70 2.92
C ILE A 501 5.60 -22.83 2.04
N GLN A 502 4.54 -23.45 1.53
CA GLN A 502 3.47 -22.69 0.92
C GLN A 502 2.87 -21.92 2.09
N ALA A 503 3.27 -20.67 2.17
CA ALA A 503 2.55 -19.74 2.94
C ALA A 503 1.08 -19.96 2.61
N SER A 504 0.26 -20.08 3.61
CA SER A 504 -1.18 -20.12 3.42
C SER A 504 -1.61 -18.73 2.93
N SER A 505 -1.34 -18.45 1.64
CA SER A 505 -1.94 -17.28 0.96
C SER A 505 -3.46 -17.44 0.84
N GLY A 506 -3.94 -18.61 1.27
CA GLY A 506 -5.32 -19.01 1.10
C GLY A 506 -5.65 -19.48 -0.31
N LEU A 507 -4.69 -19.40 -1.20
CA LEU A 507 -4.81 -19.78 -2.61
C LEU A 507 -3.80 -20.90 -2.90
N SER A 508 -4.25 -21.96 -3.55
CA SER A 508 -3.36 -22.96 -4.13
C SER A 508 -2.70 -22.41 -5.41
N ASP A 509 -1.57 -22.99 -5.83
CA ASP A 509 -0.94 -22.62 -7.09
C ASP A 509 -1.92 -22.74 -8.27
N ASP A 510 -2.80 -23.76 -8.28
CA ASP A 510 -3.85 -23.93 -9.29
C ASP A 510 -4.88 -22.80 -9.27
N GLU A 511 -5.23 -22.29 -8.08
CA GLU A 511 -6.14 -21.14 -7.93
C GLU A 511 -5.48 -19.84 -8.37
N VAL A 512 -4.23 -19.62 -8.04
CA VAL A 512 -3.46 -18.47 -8.52
C VAL A 512 -3.33 -18.51 -10.04
N GLU A 513 -2.96 -19.66 -10.63
CA GLU A 513 -2.91 -19.84 -12.08
C GLU A 513 -4.27 -19.66 -12.77
N LYS A 514 -5.35 -20.10 -12.11
CA LYS A 514 -6.70 -19.85 -12.61
C LYS A 514 -7.01 -18.37 -12.64
N MET A 515 -6.69 -17.64 -11.58
CA MET A 515 -6.93 -16.19 -11.49
C MET A 515 -6.09 -15.42 -12.51
N VAL A 516 -4.84 -15.82 -12.73
CA VAL A 516 -4.00 -15.23 -13.80
C VAL A 516 -4.65 -15.46 -15.17
N ARG A 517 -5.07 -16.69 -15.47
CA ARG A 517 -5.76 -17.02 -16.73
C ARG A 517 -7.09 -16.28 -16.88
N ASP A 518 -7.87 -16.16 -15.81
CA ASP A 518 -9.13 -15.43 -15.82
C ASP A 518 -8.88 -13.92 -16.06
N ALA A 519 -7.84 -13.36 -15.48
CA ALA A 519 -7.45 -11.97 -15.74
C ALA A 519 -6.97 -11.76 -17.20
N GLU A 520 -6.17 -12.68 -17.74
CA GLU A 520 -5.73 -12.64 -19.13
C GLU A 520 -6.91 -12.84 -20.12
N ALA A 521 -7.82 -13.78 -19.82
CA ALA A 521 -8.98 -14.05 -20.66
C ALA A 521 -9.96 -12.86 -20.72
N ASN A 522 -10.08 -12.11 -19.63
CA ASN A 522 -10.98 -10.95 -19.54
C ASN A 522 -10.27 -9.62 -19.88
N ALA A 523 -8.96 -9.61 -20.12
CA ALA A 523 -8.19 -8.40 -20.36
C ALA A 523 -8.72 -7.53 -21.53
N GLU A 524 -9.20 -8.16 -22.62
CA GLU A 524 -9.82 -7.46 -23.74
C GLU A 524 -11.22 -6.91 -23.40
N GLU A 525 -11.96 -7.60 -22.56
CA GLU A 525 -13.29 -7.19 -22.12
C GLU A 525 -13.18 -6.05 -21.10
N ASP A 526 -12.25 -6.18 -20.16
CA ASP A 526 -11.91 -5.14 -19.18
C ASP A 526 -11.41 -3.86 -19.86
N LYS A 527 -10.56 -3.98 -20.89
CA LYS A 527 -10.10 -2.84 -21.68
C LYS A 527 -11.25 -2.13 -22.42
N LYS A 528 -12.16 -2.89 -23.03
CA LYS A 528 -13.34 -2.32 -23.70
C LYS A 528 -14.27 -1.63 -22.70
N PHE A 529 -14.40 -2.20 -21.52
CA PHE A 529 -15.17 -1.61 -20.43
C PHE A 529 -14.54 -0.30 -19.95
N GLU A 530 -13.23 -0.27 -19.72
CA GLU A 530 -12.49 0.94 -19.33
C GLU A 530 -12.64 2.06 -20.39
N GLU A 531 -12.50 1.71 -21.67
CA GLU A 531 -12.71 2.64 -22.78
C GLU A 531 -14.15 3.19 -22.82
N LEU A 532 -15.15 2.34 -22.57
CA LEU A 532 -16.55 2.74 -22.49
C LEU A 532 -16.80 3.70 -21.31
N VAL A 533 -16.26 3.40 -20.14
CA VAL A 533 -16.38 4.25 -18.93
C VAL A 533 -15.70 5.60 -19.18
N SER A 534 -14.52 5.62 -19.79
CA SER A 534 -13.82 6.85 -20.15
C SER A 534 -14.66 7.71 -21.09
N SER A 535 -15.27 7.12 -22.14
CA SER A 535 -16.15 7.84 -23.07
C SER A 535 -17.42 8.35 -22.37
N ARG A 536 -18.01 7.57 -21.46
CA ARG A 536 -19.15 8.02 -20.65
C ARG A 536 -18.81 9.24 -19.80
N ASN A 537 -17.67 9.21 -19.11
CA ASN A 537 -17.24 10.30 -18.24
C ASN A 537 -16.94 11.59 -19.03
N GLN A 538 -16.31 11.47 -20.19
CA GLN A 538 -16.07 12.61 -21.08
C GLN A 538 -17.39 13.19 -21.62
N ALA A 539 -18.32 12.33 -22.03
CA ALA A 539 -19.62 12.71 -22.52
C ALA A 539 -20.45 13.43 -21.44
N ASP A 540 -20.43 12.92 -20.21
CA ASP A 540 -21.15 13.53 -19.08
C ASP A 540 -20.59 14.92 -18.72
N ALA A 541 -19.28 15.06 -18.70
CA ALA A 541 -18.62 16.35 -18.51
C ALA A 541 -18.98 17.34 -19.63
N MET A 542 -19.09 16.87 -20.89
CA MET A 542 -19.49 17.70 -22.02
C MET A 542 -20.96 18.10 -21.93
N VAL A 543 -21.86 17.21 -21.54
CA VAL A 543 -23.27 17.53 -21.29
C VAL A 543 -23.40 18.65 -20.26
N HIS A 544 -22.70 18.49 -19.13
CA HIS A 544 -22.74 19.47 -18.04
C HIS A 544 -22.17 20.84 -18.46
N GLY A 545 -21.02 20.84 -19.15
CA GLY A 545 -20.39 22.05 -19.67
C GLY A 545 -21.24 22.76 -20.73
N THR A 546 -21.84 22.02 -21.66
CA THR A 546 -22.68 22.60 -22.73
C THR A 546 -23.99 23.18 -22.16
N ARG A 547 -24.63 22.51 -21.20
CA ARG A 547 -25.84 23.07 -20.51
C ARG A 547 -25.51 24.40 -19.83
N LYS A 548 -24.42 24.48 -19.12
CA LYS A 548 -23.98 25.71 -18.46
C LYS A 548 -23.73 26.82 -19.50
N GLN A 549 -23.09 26.53 -20.60
CA GLN A 549 -22.84 27.48 -21.68
C GLN A 549 -24.16 27.96 -22.37
N VAL A 550 -25.12 27.08 -22.54
CA VAL A 550 -26.45 27.44 -23.06
C VAL A 550 -27.18 28.41 -22.12
N GLU A 551 -27.14 28.17 -20.82
CA GLU A 551 -27.68 29.07 -19.80
C GLU A 551 -26.99 30.45 -19.80
N GLU A 552 -25.66 30.44 -19.85
CA GLU A 552 -24.83 31.66 -19.89
C GLU A 552 -25.03 32.46 -21.19
N ALA A 553 -25.27 31.80 -22.33
CA ALA A 553 -25.54 32.46 -23.60
C ALA A 553 -26.89 33.21 -23.59
N GLY A 554 -27.90 32.61 -22.94
CA GLY A 554 -29.22 33.22 -22.82
C GLY A 554 -29.84 33.61 -24.18
N ASP A 555 -30.36 34.83 -24.28
CA ASP A 555 -30.98 35.38 -25.50
C ASP A 555 -30.01 35.67 -26.66
N ALA A 556 -28.69 35.56 -26.43
CA ALA A 556 -27.68 35.69 -27.48
C ALA A 556 -27.60 34.47 -28.41
N LEU A 557 -28.13 33.31 -27.96
CA LEU A 557 -28.18 32.10 -28.77
C LEU A 557 -29.52 32.06 -29.54
N PRO A 558 -29.50 31.95 -30.88
CA PRO A 558 -30.71 31.81 -31.69
C PRO A 558 -31.55 30.62 -31.25
N ALA A 559 -32.89 30.77 -31.26
CA ALA A 559 -33.79 29.73 -30.78
C ALA A 559 -33.67 28.40 -31.53
N GLU A 560 -33.39 28.44 -32.84
CA GLU A 560 -33.16 27.26 -33.68
C GLU A 560 -31.90 26.50 -33.29
N ASP A 561 -30.81 27.22 -32.97
CA ASP A 561 -29.54 26.61 -32.51
C ASP A 561 -29.69 26.03 -31.10
N LYS A 562 -30.44 26.71 -30.22
CA LYS A 562 -30.76 26.22 -28.87
C LYS A 562 -31.51 24.91 -28.91
N GLU A 563 -32.57 24.82 -29.72
CA GLU A 563 -33.36 23.61 -29.92
C GLU A 563 -32.50 22.44 -30.46
N ALA A 564 -31.61 22.75 -31.42
CA ALA A 564 -30.70 21.75 -31.99
C ALA A 564 -29.67 21.22 -30.98
N ILE A 565 -29.16 22.08 -30.09
CA ILE A 565 -28.24 21.70 -29.02
C ILE A 565 -28.96 20.90 -27.93
N GLU A 566 -30.17 21.32 -27.50
CA GLU A 566 -30.95 20.59 -26.50
C GLU A 566 -31.34 19.19 -26.99
N ALA A 567 -31.68 19.03 -28.27
CA ALA A 567 -31.92 17.73 -28.87
C ALA A 567 -30.68 16.85 -28.87
N ALA A 568 -29.50 17.41 -29.22
CA ALA A 568 -28.23 16.66 -29.19
C ALA A 568 -27.79 16.27 -27.76
N LEU A 569 -28.06 17.15 -26.78
CA LEU A 569 -27.83 16.84 -25.37
C LEU A 569 -28.67 15.64 -24.90
N SER A 570 -29.99 15.65 -25.25
CA SER A 570 -30.88 14.54 -24.91
C SER A 570 -30.50 13.21 -25.57
N GLU A 571 -30.02 13.28 -26.82
CA GLU A 571 -29.50 12.09 -27.52
C GLU A 571 -28.22 11.56 -26.88
N LEU A 572 -27.29 12.43 -26.48
CA LEU A 572 -26.07 12.06 -25.81
C LEU A 572 -26.33 11.46 -24.41
N GLU A 573 -27.25 12.06 -23.63
CA GLU A 573 -27.67 11.52 -22.33
C GLU A 573 -28.32 10.14 -22.43
N THR A 574 -28.96 9.87 -23.56
CA THR A 574 -29.51 8.54 -23.83
C THR A 574 -28.42 7.55 -24.20
N ALA A 575 -27.45 7.96 -25.01
CA ALA A 575 -26.32 7.14 -25.40
C ALA A 575 -25.40 6.79 -24.22
N ILE A 576 -25.18 7.72 -23.29
CA ILE A 576 -24.39 7.50 -22.04
C ILE A 576 -24.94 6.33 -21.21
N LYS A 577 -26.25 6.09 -21.26
CA LYS A 577 -26.90 4.98 -20.55
C LYS A 577 -26.81 3.64 -21.30
N GLY A 578 -26.38 3.65 -22.55
CA GLY A 578 -26.16 2.46 -23.37
C GLY A 578 -24.75 1.88 -23.20
N ASP A 579 -24.47 0.74 -23.80
CA ASP A 579 -23.21 -0.02 -23.68
C ASP A 579 -22.34 0.08 -24.95
N SER A 580 -22.55 1.06 -25.82
CA SER A 580 -21.77 1.27 -27.04
C SER A 580 -20.93 2.53 -26.96
N LYS A 581 -19.60 2.34 -26.85
CA LYS A 581 -18.64 3.44 -26.92
C LYS A 581 -18.74 4.22 -28.24
N GLU A 582 -18.88 3.50 -29.37
CA GLU A 582 -18.99 4.11 -30.69
C GLU A 582 -20.22 5.03 -30.81
N GLU A 583 -21.32 4.66 -30.19
CA GLU A 583 -22.54 5.48 -30.16
C GLU A 583 -22.33 6.74 -29.31
N ILE A 584 -21.71 6.62 -28.15
CA ILE A 584 -21.38 7.75 -27.27
C ILE A 584 -20.44 8.71 -28.00
N ASP A 585 -19.34 8.22 -28.57
CA ASP A 585 -18.35 9.05 -29.29
C ASP A 585 -18.99 9.77 -30.49
N ALA A 586 -19.86 9.09 -31.23
CA ALA A 586 -20.60 9.71 -32.35
C ALA A 586 -21.54 10.83 -31.89
N LYS A 587 -22.22 10.66 -30.72
CA LYS A 587 -23.09 11.70 -30.17
C LYS A 587 -22.31 12.86 -29.54
N VAL A 588 -21.14 12.60 -28.95
CA VAL A 588 -20.18 13.63 -28.50
C VAL A 588 -19.76 14.50 -29.69
N GLN A 589 -19.39 13.90 -30.81
CA GLN A 589 -19.00 14.64 -32.01
C GLN A 589 -20.17 15.45 -32.59
N ALA A 590 -21.37 14.87 -32.63
CA ALA A 590 -22.57 15.57 -33.09
C ALA A 590 -22.95 16.78 -32.21
N LEU A 591 -22.77 16.66 -30.87
CA LEU A 591 -22.99 17.77 -29.95
C LEU A 591 -21.93 18.86 -30.14
N ALA A 592 -20.64 18.46 -30.32
CA ALA A 592 -19.57 19.41 -30.56
C ALA A 592 -19.79 20.24 -31.84
N GLU A 593 -20.23 19.61 -32.94
CA GLU A 593 -20.55 20.31 -34.19
C GLU A 593 -21.71 21.32 -34.02
N LYS A 594 -22.75 20.95 -33.29
CA LYS A 594 -23.89 21.84 -33.04
C LYS A 594 -23.58 22.96 -32.04
N SER A 595 -22.58 22.77 -31.19
CA SER A 595 -22.16 23.74 -30.17
C SER A 595 -21.13 24.77 -30.68
N GLN A 596 -20.74 24.76 -31.96
CA GLN A 596 -19.74 25.71 -32.50
C GLN A 596 -20.18 27.17 -32.31
N LYS A 597 -21.44 27.50 -32.52
CA LYS A 597 -21.99 28.86 -32.29
C LYS A 597 -21.94 29.28 -30.83
N LEU A 598 -22.09 28.33 -29.89
CA LEU A 598 -21.91 28.60 -28.46
C LEU A 598 -20.50 29.04 -28.14
N MET A 599 -19.49 28.39 -28.76
CA MET A 599 -18.08 28.77 -28.59
C MET A 599 -17.79 30.16 -29.18
N GLU A 600 -18.38 30.50 -30.33
CA GLU A 600 -18.26 31.85 -30.92
C GLU A 600 -18.88 32.92 -30.03
N ILE A 601 -20.05 32.65 -29.44
CA ILE A 601 -20.73 33.58 -28.50
C ILE A 601 -19.90 33.72 -27.20
N ALA A 602 -19.35 32.61 -26.67
CA ALA A 602 -18.51 32.62 -25.48
C ALA A 602 -17.22 33.42 -25.70
N GLN A 603 -16.55 33.24 -26.86
CA GLN A 603 -15.38 34.02 -27.23
C GLN A 603 -15.70 35.51 -27.42
N ALA A 604 -16.82 35.86 -28.07
CA ALA A 604 -17.25 37.24 -28.24
C ALA A 604 -17.58 37.91 -26.89
N LYS A 605 -18.21 37.20 -25.94
CA LYS A 605 -18.43 37.69 -24.57
C LYS A 605 -17.14 37.87 -23.79
N ALA A 606 -16.18 36.95 -23.90
CA ALA A 606 -14.88 37.07 -23.26
C ALA A 606 -14.09 38.27 -23.79
N GLN A 607 -14.10 38.50 -25.09
CA GLN A 607 -13.47 39.66 -25.71
C GLN A 607 -14.18 40.98 -25.36
N ALA A 608 -15.50 40.99 -25.27
CA ALA A 608 -16.27 42.17 -24.83
C ALA A 608 -16.03 42.49 -23.34
N GLY A 609 -15.83 41.45 -22.50
CA GLY A 609 -15.48 41.60 -21.10
C GLY A 609 -14.09 42.21 -20.90
N GLN A 610 -13.11 41.83 -21.73
CA GLN A 610 -11.77 42.44 -21.73
C GLN A 610 -11.78 43.88 -22.28
N ALA A 611 -12.57 44.20 -23.30
CA ALA A 611 -12.71 45.55 -23.81
C ALA A 611 -13.44 46.49 -22.84
N GLY A 612 -14.35 45.96 -21.97
CA GLY A 612 -15.02 46.72 -20.91
C GLY A 612 -14.13 47.00 -19.70
N ALA A 613 -13.12 46.16 -19.44
CA ALA A 613 -12.17 46.36 -18.35
C ALA A 613 -11.11 47.42 -18.68
N ASP A 614 -10.81 47.64 -19.97
CA ASP A 614 -9.80 48.62 -20.43
C ASP A 614 -10.35 50.06 -20.47
N ALA A 615 -11.68 50.26 -20.44
CA ALA A 615 -12.30 51.61 -20.44
C ALA A 615 -12.52 52.24 -19.04
N GLY A 616 -12.25 51.50 -17.95
CA GLY A 616 -12.53 51.93 -16.56
C GLY A 616 -11.33 52.25 -15.69
N ALA A 617 -10.09 52.09 -16.13
CA ALA A 617 -8.89 52.27 -15.30
C ALA A 617 -8.00 53.40 -15.77
N LYS A 618 -8.41 54.64 -15.46
CA LYS A 618 -7.46 55.74 -15.26
C LYS A 618 -7.48 56.13 -13.77
N GLY A 619 -6.51 55.64 -13.05
CA GLY A 619 -6.21 56.17 -11.71
C GLY A 619 -5.72 55.15 -10.70
N SER A 620 -4.39 55.22 -10.46
CA SER A 620 -3.70 54.79 -9.24
C SER A 620 -2.95 53.47 -9.25
N SER A 621 -1.63 53.65 -9.41
CA SER A 621 -0.57 52.67 -9.20
C SER A 621 -0.59 52.00 -7.82
N LYS A 622 -0.39 50.69 -7.78
CA LYS A 622 0.61 50.01 -6.93
C LYS A 622 0.84 48.58 -7.43
N GLN A 623 2.13 48.32 -7.55
CA GLN A 623 2.71 47.01 -7.89
C GLN A 623 2.30 45.95 -6.88
N ASP A 624 2.03 44.76 -7.38
CA ASP A 624 2.59 43.53 -6.85
C ASP A 624 2.59 42.45 -7.97
N ASP A 625 3.71 41.76 -8.05
CA ASP A 625 4.17 40.87 -9.08
C ASP A 625 3.54 39.45 -8.99
N ASP A 626 3.72 38.74 -10.08
CA ASP A 626 3.74 37.30 -10.31
C ASP A 626 2.45 36.58 -10.72
N VAL A 627 2.21 36.58 -12.02
CA VAL A 627 1.69 35.41 -12.74
C VAL A 627 2.44 35.32 -14.07
N VAL A 628 3.19 34.23 -14.27
CA VAL A 628 3.92 33.94 -15.49
C VAL A 628 3.03 33.11 -16.41
N ASP A 629 2.58 33.71 -17.52
CA ASP A 629 2.00 33.02 -18.65
C ASP A 629 3.12 32.33 -19.44
N ALA A 630 3.00 31.03 -19.68
CA ALA A 630 3.90 30.27 -20.55
C ALA A 630 3.38 30.31 -22.00
N GLU A 631 4.03 31.12 -22.85
CA GLU A 631 3.90 31.04 -24.28
C GLU A 631 4.76 29.88 -24.83
N PHE A 632 4.14 29.02 -25.64
CA PHE A 632 4.84 27.99 -26.42
C PHE A 632 5.34 28.59 -27.73
N GLU A 633 6.66 28.67 -27.91
CA GLU A 633 7.29 28.90 -29.19
C GLU A 633 7.68 27.57 -29.85
N GLU A 634 7.17 27.33 -31.04
CA GLU A 634 7.59 26.24 -31.93
C GLU A 634 9.00 26.51 -32.46
N VAL A 635 9.97 25.70 -32.09
CA VAL A 635 11.31 25.71 -32.69
C VAL A 635 11.31 24.80 -33.90
N LYS A 636 11.44 25.38 -35.09
CA LYS A 636 11.73 24.65 -36.33
C LYS A 636 13.21 24.28 -36.37
N ASP A 637 13.46 22.97 -36.52
CA ASP A 637 14.76 22.43 -36.89
C ASP A 637 15.24 22.97 -38.25
N ASP A 638 16.45 23.49 -38.27
CA ASP A 638 17.28 23.57 -39.45
C ASP A 638 18.74 23.26 -39.10
N LYS A 639 19.19 22.13 -39.71
CA LYS A 639 20.53 21.57 -39.91
C LYS A 639 21.13 20.67 -38.85
#